data_d897f81fa9c811ef07ef3d408aa56b77
#
_entry.id   d897f81fa9c811ef07ef3d408aa56b77
#
_cell.length_a   1.000
_cell.length_b   1.000
_cell.length_c   1.000
_cell.angle_alpha   90.00
_cell.angle_beta   90.00
_cell.angle_gamma   90.00
#
_symmetry.space_group_name_H-M   'P 1'
#
loop_
_entity.id
_entity.type
_entity.pdbx_description
1 polymer ?
#
loop_
_entity_poly.entity_id
_entity_poly.type
_entity_poly.pdbx_seq_one_letter_code
_entity_poly.pdbx_strand_id
1 'polypeptide(L)'
;MDKKKLTFLGVIITIGIIFGDIGTSVLYVMKSFVKNSDGALNEMLILGFVSLIFWVMTLQTTTKYVLIALRADNHGEGGVFSLFALIKNKTRKSVVFLAMLGGATLLADGIITPAITVTSAVEGLHDIFPKLETDDVIVMVLLIFIFIFSFQRFGTKKIGSLFGPIMSLWFLSLLFWGSRQILANPTILKALNPYYAYNLLVTQPGIFVLLGAVFLCVSGAEDLYVDLGHCGRKNVRMAWTLVKICLVANYFGQAAYLLSDKFDVGKNPFFAIVPDEFLVLQVLLATLAAIIASQSLITGSFTLISEAIKLNLFPKLIIKYPTELKGQVYVATVNIILFICSSSVVLFFRTSSNMEAAYGLSISITMFVTTILLSIYLFKIKNNKVASIIFLSFFGAEELLFLFANSLKFVNGGYITVIIALFIFTIMFIWHKGTEIKERESQYLTVDNYKKQLLQLSGDKSIPKYATNLVYLTGAKREEDVDYAVLYSILNKQPKRANVYFFVHINVLDKPYKREYKVTKYSDKKIFKITFNLGFREHQRINMFMHQVIADLLNNKELDLQPTKYNLKGKVETVGDFRFVLINEVLGNNNGLSSFDTFIMSLRLKLKRITVTPEKWFGLDTSVTTKESVPLNVVQTKVKKLQRVY
;
A
#
# COMPACT_ATOMS: atom_id res chain seq x y z
N MET A 1 -3.88 22.23 -9.44
CA MET A 1 -2.87 21.39 -8.75
C MET A 1 -1.67 22.25 -8.43
N ASP A 2 -1.43 22.57 -7.17
CA ASP A 2 -0.21 23.27 -6.76
C ASP A 2 0.98 22.33 -6.98
N LYS A 3 1.75 22.60 -8.03
CA LYS A 3 3.07 21.98 -8.22
C LYS A 3 3.92 22.43 -7.05
N LYS A 4 4.18 21.54 -6.09
CA LYS A 4 5.09 21.85 -4.98
C LYS A 4 6.36 22.46 -5.58
N LYS A 5 6.64 23.71 -5.18
CA LYS A 5 7.81 24.45 -5.67
C LYS A 5 9.08 23.76 -5.15
N LEU A 6 10.14 23.82 -5.92
CA LEU A 6 11.46 23.41 -5.45
C LEU A 6 11.88 24.36 -4.32
N THR A 7 12.16 23.82 -3.15
CA THR A 7 12.64 24.58 -1.99
C THR A 7 13.71 23.77 -1.28
N PHE A 8 14.68 24.45 -0.68
CA PHE A 8 15.74 23.80 0.09
C PHE A 8 15.19 22.92 1.21
N LEU A 9 14.24 23.43 1.99
CA LEU A 9 13.56 22.67 3.01
C LEU A 9 12.79 21.47 2.44
N GLY A 10 12.17 21.63 1.27
CA GLY A 10 11.50 20.54 0.55
C GLY A 10 12.45 19.42 0.14
N VAL A 11 13.69 19.75 -0.25
CA VAL A 11 14.72 18.75 -0.57
C VAL A 11 15.16 17.99 0.68
N ILE A 12 15.43 18.70 1.80
CA ILE A 12 15.80 18.07 3.08
C ILE A 12 14.68 17.12 3.58
N ILE A 13 13.43 17.57 3.55
CA ILE A 13 12.28 16.73 3.92
C ILE A 13 12.21 15.50 3.01
N THR A 14 12.46 15.67 1.71
CA THR A 14 12.45 14.58 0.73
C THR A 14 13.54 13.56 1.02
N ILE A 15 14.76 14.01 1.37
CA ILE A 15 15.87 13.14 1.79
C ILE A 15 15.45 12.27 2.98
N GLY A 16 14.79 12.87 3.97
CA GLY A 16 14.35 12.16 5.17
C GLY A 16 13.22 11.16 4.96
N ILE A 17 12.28 11.45 4.06
CA ILE A 17 11.10 10.61 3.89
C ILE A 17 11.31 9.51 2.85
N ILE A 18 11.99 9.80 1.74
CA ILE A 18 12.03 8.91 0.56
C ILE A 18 13.30 8.07 0.50
N PHE A 19 14.45 8.66 0.85
CA PHE A 19 15.75 8.05 0.58
C PHE A 19 16.32 7.25 1.75
N GLY A 20 15.48 6.89 2.73
CA GLY A 20 15.90 6.07 3.88
C GLY A 20 16.36 4.68 3.45
N ASP A 21 15.54 3.96 2.71
CA ASP A 21 15.78 2.56 2.35
C ASP A 21 16.99 2.44 1.42
N ILE A 22 17.00 3.13 0.28
CA ILE A 22 18.15 3.10 -0.63
C ILE A 22 19.44 3.63 0.03
N GLY A 23 19.29 4.53 1.02
CA GLY A 23 20.41 5.10 1.77
C GLY A 23 21.07 4.14 2.75
N THR A 24 20.36 3.12 3.22
CA THR A 24 20.86 2.13 4.17
C THR A 24 21.39 0.86 3.51
N SER A 25 21.20 0.70 2.19
CA SER A 25 21.74 -0.45 1.43
C SER A 25 23.27 -0.57 1.50
N VAL A 26 23.97 0.53 1.73
CA VAL A 26 25.44 0.55 1.89
C VAL A 26 25.95 -0.29 3.06
N LEU A 27 25.07 -0.59 4.05
CA LEU A 27 25.39 -1.37 5.23
C LEU A 27 25.65 -2.86 4.92
N TYR A 28 25.00 -3.39 3.86
CA TYR A 28 25.00 -4.83 3.58
C TYR A 28 25.44 -5.21 2.16
N VAL A 29 25.40 -4.32 1.17
CA VAL A 29 25.73 -4.65 -0.24
C VAL A 29 27.18 -5.11 -0.39
N MET A 30 28.16 -4.34 0.13
CA MET A 30 29.56 -4.72 0.02
C MET A 30 29.93 -5.90 0.95
N LYS A 31 29.25 -6.03 2.09
CA LYS A 31 29.34 -7.21 2.96
C LYS A 31 28.89 -8.48 2.22
N SER A 32 27.76 -8.37 1.49
CA SER A 32 27.25 -9.43 0.62
C SER A 32 28.23 -9.79 -0.50
N PHE A 33 28.84 -8.80 -1.13
CA PHE A 33 29.86 -9.02 -2.15
C PHE A 33 31.04 -9.83 -1.62
N VAL A 34 31.63 -9.42 -0.49
CA VAL A 34 32.75 -10.13 0.14
C VAL A 34 32.39 -11.56 0.49
N LYS A 35 31.18 -11.77 1.08
CA LYS A 35 30.71 -13.12 1.44
C LYS A 35 30.54 -14.03 0.20
N ASN A 36 30.03 -13.48 -0.92
CA ASN A 36 29.74 -14.27 -2.12
C ASN A 36 30.93 -14.38 -3.09
N SER A 37 32.08 -13.79 -2.78
CA SER A 37 33.28 -13.89 -3.61
C SER A 37 34.23 -15.02 -3.16
N ASP A 38 33.84 -15.85 -2.18
CA ASP A 38 34.59 -16.97 -1.64
C ASP A 38 36.05 -16.61 -1.26
N GLY A 39 36.32 -15.35 -0.90
CA GLY A 39 37.64 -14.84 -0.53
C GLY A 39 38.59 -14.58 -1.71
N ALA A 40 38.19 -14.87 -2.95
CA ALA A 40 39.01 -14.67 -4.15
C ALA A 40 38.89 -13.22 -4.67
N LEU A 41 39.13 -12.23 -3.82
CA LEU A 41 39.09 -10.82 -4.19
C LEU A 41 40.31 -10.42 -5.00
N ASN A 42 40.12 -9.95 -6.23
CA ASN A 42 41.16 -9.35 -7.04
C ASN A 42 40.71 -7.96 -7.55
N GLU A 43 41.67 -7.15 -8.02
CA GLU A 43 41.37 -5.78 -8.48
C GLU A 43 40.29 -5.74 -9.54
N MET A 44 40.33 -6.62 -10.54
CA MET A 44 39.33 -6.65 -11.65
C MET A 44 37.94 -7.00 -11.14
N LEU A 45 37.79 -7.92 -10.19
CA LEU A 45 36.52 -8.31 -9.59
C LEU A 45 35.91 -7.14 -8.80
N ILE A 46 36.73 -6.46 -7.97
CA ILE A 46 36.29 -5.31 -7.16
C ILE A 46 35.89 -4.14 -8.07
N LEU A 47 36.72 -3.77 -9.04
CA LEU A 47 36.41 -2.71 -10.01
C LEU A 47 35.15 -3.02 -10.80
N GLY A 48 34.99 -4.28 -11.25
CA GLY A 48 33.82 -4.72 -12.01
C GLY A 48 32.53 -4.65 -11.17
N PHE A 49 32.58 -5.11 -9.90
CA PHE A 49 31.43 -5.09 -9.02
C PHE A 49 30.94 -3.66 -8.72
N VAL A 50 31.86 -2.75 -8.40
CA VAL A 50 31.50 -1.35 -8.11
C VAL A 50 31.08 -0.62 -9.38
N SER A 51 31.66 -0.96 -10.54
CA SER A 51 31.20 -0.46 -11.84
C SER A 51 29.75 -0.89 -12.11
N LEU A 52 29.39 -2.15 -11.84
CA LEU A 52 28.00 -2.61 -11.93
C LEU A 52 27.08 -1.82 -10.99
N ILE A 53 27.44 -1.60 -9.73
CA ILE A 53 26.65 -0.79 -8.78
C ILE A 53 26.40 0.60 -9.37
N PHE A 54 27.42 1.29 -9.87
CA PHE A 54 27.29 2.63 -10.46
C PHE A 54 26.32 2.65 -11.64
N TRP A 55 26.47 1.72 -12.58
CA TRP A 55 25.67 1.69 -13.79
C TRP A 55 24.25 1.21 -13.53
N VAL A 56 24.02 0.22 -12.66
CA VAL A 56 22.69 -0.24 -12.26
C VAL A 56 21.93 0.88 -11.54
N MET A 57 22.55 1.60 -10.59
CA MET A 57 21.92 2.78 -9.97
C MET A 57 21.61 3.87 -11.01
N THR A 58 22.44 4.01 -12.04
CA THR A 58 22.21 5.00 -13.10
C THR A 58 21.04 4.59 -13.99
N LEU A 59 20.98 3.33 -14.39
CA LEU A 59 19.92 2.82 -15.27
C LEU A 59 18.60 2.67 -14.52
N GLN A 60 18.57 1.89 -13.44
CA GLN A 60 17.35 1.60 -12.71
C GLN A 60 16.83 2.81 -11.93
N THR A 61 17.61 3.35 -11.00
CA THR A 61 17.06 4.41 -10.14
C THR A 61 16.99 5.75 -10.89
N THR A 62 18.08 6.19 -11.54
CA THR A 62 18.08 7.50 -12.20
C THR A 62 17.19 7.49 -13.45
N THR A 63 17.44 6.59 -14.40
CA THR A 63 16.76 6.63 -15.70
C THR A 63 15.33 6.12 -15.61
N LYS A 64 15.12 4.91 -15.10
CA LYS A 64 13.79 4.31 -15.02
C LYS A 64 12.88 5.05 -14.03
N TYR A 65 13.29 5.18 -12.75
CA TYR A 65 12.42 5.76 -11.74
C TYR A 65 12.40 7.29 -11.78
N VAL A 66 13.53 7.98 -11.62
CA VAL A 66 13.57 9.44 -11.44
C VAL A 66 13.22 10.20 -12.72
N LEU A 67 13.68 9.73 -13.89
CA LEU A 67 13.39 10.41 -15.15
C LEU A 67 12.09 10.00 -15.80
N ILE A 68 11.71 8.71 -15.75
CA ILE A 68 10.55 8.16 -16.48
C ILE A 68 9.37 7.91 -15.54
N ALA A 69 9.47 7.03 -14.52
CA ALA A 69 8.34 6.62 -13.69
C ALA A 69 7.70 7.78 -12.93
N LEU A 70 8.48 8.71 -12.38
CA LEU A 70 7.95 9.91 -11.72
C LEU A 70 7.07 10.81 -12.61
N ARG A 71 7.00 10.57 -13.94
CA ARG A 71 6.09 11.26 -14.84
C ARG A 71 4.72 10.61 -14.96
N ALA A 72 4.58 9.37 -14.48
CA ALA A 72 3.35 8.60 -14.49
C ALA A 72 2.66 8.71 -13.11
N ASP A 73 2.28 9.92 -12.72
CA ASP A 73 1.59 10.19 -11.46
C ASP A 73 0.07 10.25 -11.65
N ASN A 74 -0.65 9.72 -10.66
CA ASN A 74 -2.10 9.80 -10.56
C ASN A 74 -2.48 10.84 -9.49
N HIS A 75 -2.82 12.06 -9.90
CA HIS A 75 -3.09 13.19 -8.99
C HIS A 75 -1.97 13.46 -7.98
N GLY A 76 -0.73 13.22 -8.39
CA GLY A 76 0.46 13.38 -7.57
C GLY A 76 0.89 12.12 -6.81
N GLU A 77 0.11 11.05 -6.80
CA GLU A 77 0.45 9.76 -6.18
C GLU A 77 1.13 8.85 -7.20
N GLY A 78 2.15 8.10 -6.77
CA GLY A 78 2.88 7.11 -7.57
C GLY A 78 2.66 5.68 -7.06
N GLY A 79 3.52 4.75 -7.50
CA GLY A 79 3.47 3.34 -7.11
C GLY A 79 2.59 2.46 -7.99
N VAL A 80 2.64 1.16 -7.73
CA VAL A 80 2.01 0.11 -8.55
C VAL A 80 0.50 0.31 -8.70
N PHE A 81 -0.22 0.60 -7.60
CA PHE A 81 -1.67 0.76 -7.64
C PHE A 81 -2.11 2.07 -8.29
N SER A 82 -1.38 3.15 -8.06
CA SER A 82 -1.62 4.42 -8.74
C SER A 82 -1.42 4.30 -10.25
N LEU A 83 -0.36 3.58 -10.67
CA LEU A 83 -0.08 3.29 -12.07
C LEU A 83 -1.17 2.40 -12.70
N PHE A 84 -1.61 1.36 -11.98
CA PHE A 84 -2.75 0.53 -12.41
C PHE A 84 -4.03 1.36 -12.55
N ALA A 85 -4.32 2.25 -11.60
CA ALA A 85 -5.51 3.12 -11.67
C ALA A 85 -5.54 4.00 -12.93
N LEU A 86 -4.37 4.45 -13.42
CA LEU A 86 -4.26 5.23 -14.67
C LEU A 86 -4.61 4.40 -15.92
N ILE A 87 -4.30 3.11 -15.93
CA ILE A 87 -4.41 2.26 -17.13
C ILE A 87 -5.64 1.34 -17.12
N LYS A 88 -6.27 1.08 -15.97
CA LYS A 88 -7.34 0.08 -15.78
C LYS A 88 -8.49 0.20 -16.79
N ASN A 89 -8.89 1.42 -17.15
CA ASN A 89 -10.02 1.66 -18.05
C ASN A 89 -9.67 1.47 -19.53
N LYS A 90 -8.37 1.35 -19.88
CA LYS A 90 -7.86 1.22 -21.25
C LYS A 90 -7.19 -0.13 -21.52
N THR A 91 -7.23 -1.04 -20.53
CA THR A 91 -6.54 -2.34 -20.59
C THR A 91 -7.50 -3.50 -20.37
N ARG A 92 -7.02 -4.73 -20.62
CA ARG A 92 -7.78 -5.94 -20.31
C ARG A 92 -7.90 -6.13 -18.81
N LYS A 93 -8.99 -6.77 -18.36
CA LYS A 93 -9.22 -7.08 -16.93
C LYS A 93 -8.07 -7.87 -16.30
N SER A 94 -7.33 -8.68 -17.07
CA SER A 94 -6.20 -9.46 -16.58
C SER A 94 -5.03 -8.64 -16.03
N VAL A 95 -4.89 -7.37 -16.41
CA VAL A 95 -3.82 -6.48 -15.90
C VAL A 95 -3.96 -6.24 -14.38
N VAL A 96 -5.14 -6.42 -13.82
CA VAL A 96 -5.35 -6.34 -12.37
C VAL A 96 -4.50 -7.38 -11.61
N PHE A 97 -4.29 -8.57 -12.17
CA PHE A 97 -3.47 -9.61 -11.52
C PHE A 97 -2.00 -9.20 -11.42
N LEU A 98 -1.47 -8.50 -12.43
CA LEU A 98 -0.13 -7.92 -12.37
C LEU A 98 -0.04 -6.86 -11.26
N ALA A 99 -1.04 -5.97 -11.17
CA ALA A 99 -1.06 -4.97 -10.11
C ALA A 99 -1.17 -5.58 -8.71
N MET A 100 -1.97 -6.66 -8.55
CA MET A 100 -2.06 -7.39 -7.29
C MET A 100 -0.75 -8.10 -6.95
N LEU A 101 -0.07 -8.69 -7.94
CA LEU A 101 1.23 -9.32 -7.74
C LEU A 101 2.27 -8.31 -7.28
N GLY A 102 2.44 -7.20 -8.01
CA GLY A 102 3.38 -6.15 -7.62
C GLY A 102 3.04 -5.49 -6.28
N GLY A 103 1.76 -5.28 -5.97
CA GLY A 103 1.35 -4.77 -4.66
C GLY A 103 1.60 -5.77 -3.52
N ALA A 104 1.39 -7.08 -3.77
CA ALA A 104 1.63 -8.12 -2.77
C ALA A 104 3.13 -8.30 -2.49
N THR A 105 3.98 -8.28 -3.53
CA THR A 105 5.43 -8.38 -3.37
C THR A 105 6.03 -7.13 -2.70
N LEU A 106 5.51 -5.95 -3.00
CA LEU A 106 5.93 -4.71 -2.35
C LEU A 106 5.49 -4.66 -0.86
N LEU A 107 4.33 -5.20 -0.51
CA LEU A 107 3.92 -5.36 0.88
C LEU A 107 4.76 -6.41 1.63
N ALA A 108 5.18 -7.48 0.95
CA ALA A 108 6.10 -8.47 1.52
C ALA A 108 7.49 -7.86 1.77
N ASP A 109 7.94 -6.99 0.87
CA ASP A 109 9.15 -6.21 1.04
C ASP A 109 9.08 -5.29 2.26
N GLY A 110 7.98 -4.60 2.48
CA GLY A 110 7.72 -3.80 3.68
C GLY A 110 7.77 -4.56 5.01
N ILE A 111 7.76 -5.91 4.99
CA ILE A 111 7.99 -6.78 6.16
C ILE A 111 9.49 -7.06 6.35
N ILE A 112 10.22 -7.35 5.27
CA ILE A 112 11.61 -7.84 5.35
C ILE A 112 12.61 -6.69 5.46
N THR A 113 12.37 -5.59 4.77
CA THR A 113 13.29 -4.45 4.73
C THR A 113 13.56 -3.85 6.12
N PRO A 114 12.57 -3.59 6.99
CA PRO A 114 12.87 -3.16 8.36
C PRO A 114 13.75 -4.15 9.12
N ALA A 115 13.54 -5.47 8.90
CA ALA A 115 14.32 -6.51 9.57
C ALA A 115 15.78 -6.47 9.17
N ILE A 116 16.10 -6.49 7.87
CA ILE A 116 17.48 -6.49 7.39
C ILE A 116 18.19 -5.18 7.70
N THR A 117 17.52 -4.05 7.56
CA THR A 117 18.11 -2.72 7.71
C THR A 117 18.48 -2.43 9.16
N VAL A 118 17.56 -2.69 10.11
CA VAL A 118 17.82 -2.45 11.53
C VAL A 118 18.86 -3.46 12.04
N THR A 119 18.75 -4.74 11.64
CA THR A 119 19.74 -5.76 12.04
C THR A 119 21.13 -5.40 11.54
N SER A 120 21.30 -5.00 10.26
CA SER A 120 22.60 -4.61 9.71
C SER A 120 23.22 -3.41 10.41
N ALA A 121 22.40 -2.45 10.84
CA ALA A 121 22.90 -1.29 11.58
C ALA A 121 23.37 -1.67 12.99
N VAL A 122 22.59 -2.52 13.70
CA VAL A 122 22.92 -2.97 15.06
C VAL A 122 24.09 -3.95 15.05
N GLU A 123 24.24 -4.79 14.01
CA GLU A 123 25.40 -5.68 13.84
C GLU A 123 26.73 -4.92 13.83
N GLY A 124 26.75 -3.63 13.50
CA GLY A 124 27.95 -2.78 13.64
C GLY A 124 28.48 -2.69 15.07
N LEU A 125 27.71 -3.03 16.09
CA LEU A 125 28.16 -3.11 17.47
C LEU A 125 29.16 -4.25 17.71
N HIS A 126 29.17 -5.30 16.88
CA HIS A 126 30.16 -6.37 16.98
C HIS A 126 31.59 -5.87 16.76
N ASP A 127 31.76 -4.86 15.88
CA ASP A 127 33.09 -4.27 15.64
C ASP A 127 33.59 -3.43 16.83
N ILE A 128 32.67 -2.97 17.72
CA ILE A 128 32.99 -2.20 18.94
C ILE A 128 33.11 -3.12 20.15
N PHE A 129 32.21 -4.09 20.28
CA PHE A 129 32.08 -5.02 21.38
C PHE A 129 32.18 -6.47 20.89
N PRO A 130 33.40 -7.04 20.72
CA PRO A 130 33.56 -8.38 20.16
C PRO A 130 32.95 -9.52 21.00
N LYS A 131 32.58 -9.24 22.25
CA LYS A 131 31.88 -10.19 23.14
C LYS A 131 30.38 -10.23 22.97
N LEU A 132 29.80 -9.33 22.14
CA LEU A 132 28.37 -9.27 21.89
C LEU A 132 27.93 -10.53 21.12
N GLU A 133 26.96 -11.24 21.63
CA GLU A 133 26.40 -12.42 20.95
C GLU A 133 25.31 -12.02 19.97
N THR A 134 25.01 -12.89 19.00
CA THR A 134 23.93 -12.67 18.03
C THR A 134 22.55 -12.50 18.72
N ASP A 135 22.35 -13.17 19.85
CA ASP A 135 21.10 -13.07 20.62
C ASP A 135 20.92 -11.68 21.24
N ASP A 136 22.00 -11.02 21.67
CA ASP A 136 21.95 -9.65 22.17
C ASP A 136 21.51 -8.67 21.06
N VAL A 137 22.06 -8.85 19.85
CA VAL A 137 21.66 -8.07 18.66
C VAL A 137 20.18 -8.26 18.37
N ILE A 138 19.67 -9.50 18.39
CA ILE A 138 18.25 -9.80 18.17
C ILE A 138 17.38 -9.08 19.20
N VAL A 139 17.74 -9.13 20.48
CA VAL A 139 16.99 -8.44 21.54
C VAL A 139 16.97 -6.93 21.31
N MET A 140 18.09 -6.32 20.95
CA MET A 140 18.16 -4.89 20.63
C MET A 140 17.27 -4.54 19.44
N VAL A 141 17.30 -5.33 18.37
CA VAL A 141 16.45 -5.12 17.18
C VAL A 141 14.97 -5.21 17.53
N LEU A 142 14.56 -6.19 18.34
CA LEU A 142 13.16 -6.34 18.78
C LEU A 142 12.72 -5.16 19.66
N LEU A 143 13.58 -4.62 20.52
CA LEU A 143 13.29 -3.41 21.30
C LEU A 143 13.12 -2.19 20.40
N ILE A 144 13.97 -2.04 19.38
CA ILE A 144 13.83 -1.00 18.36
C ILE A 144 12.50 -1.16 17.61
N PHE A 145 12.08 -2.37 17.27
CA PHE A 145 10.78 -2.62 16.62
C PHE A 145 9.62 -2.25 17.52
N ILE A 146 9.63 -2.62 18.80
CA ILE A 146 8.60 -2.18 19.75
C ILE A 146 8.49 -0.66 19.75
N PHE A 147 9.62 0.04 19.75
CA PHE A 147 9.65 1.50 19.68
C PHE A 147 9.05 2.00 18.36
N ILE A 148 9.56 1.55 17.18
CA ILE A 148 9.10 1.99 15.85
C ILE A 148 7.59 1.80 15.71
N PHE A 149 7.08 0.59 15.95
CA PHE A 149 5.68 0.25 15.72
C PHE A 149 4.72 0.88 16.74
N SER A 150 5.17 1.14 17.97
CA SER A 150 4.38 1.85 18.97
C SER A 150 4.17 3.32 18.63
N PHE A 151 5.17 3.96 18.03
CA PHE A 151 5.12 5.38 17.68
C PHE A 151 4.36 5.68 16.39
N GLN A 152 4.11 4.68 15.52
CA GLN A 152 3.38 4.85 14.26
C GLN A 152 2.00 5.52 14.41
N ARG A 153 1.29 5.26 15.51
CA ARG A 153 -0.05 5.82 15.77
C ARG A 153 -0.10 7.35 15.88
N PHE A 154 1.03 7.98 16.22
CA PHE A 154 1.10 9.44 16.41
C PHE A 154 1.30 10.18 15.08
N GLY A 155 1.58 9.46 13.99
CA GLY A 155 1.88 10.02 12.68
C GLY A 155 3.29 10.63 12.58
N THR A 156 3.77 10.74 11.36
CA THR A 156 5.16 11.19 11.08
C THR A 156 5.34 12.70 11.09
N LYS A 157 4.28 13.52 11.31
CA LYS A 157 4.37 14.98 11.17
C LYS A 157 5.33 15.64 12.17
N LYS A 158 5.30 15.24 13.44
CA LYS A 158 6.19 15.82 14.48
C LYS A 158 7.60 15.21 14.41
N ILE A 159 7.68 13.92 14.20
CA ILE A 159 8.97 13.19 14.17
C ILE A 159 9.63 13.36 12.79
N GLY A 160 8.87 13.46 11.72
CA GLY A 160 9.35 13.62 10.35
C GLY A 160 10.12 14.92 10.09
N SER A 161 9.94 15.96 10.93
CA SER A 161 10.77 17.16 10.86
C SER A 161 12.24 16.90 11.24
N LEU A 162 12.51 15.85 12.04
CA LEU A 162 13.86 15.42 12.42
C LEU A 162 14.46 14.45 11.39
N PHE A 163 13.63 13.77 10.59
CA PHE A 163 14.11 12.81 9.61
C PHE A 163 15.02 13.43 8.56
N GLY A 164 14.65 14.60 8.04
CA GLY A 164 15.44 15.33 7.07
C GLY A 164 16.86 15.67 7.55
N PRO A 165 17.03 16.36 8.67
CA PRO A 165 18.34 16.66 9.24
C PRO A 165 19.18 15.42 9.55
N ILE A 166 18.59 14.39 10.20
CA ILE A 166 19.32 13.15 10.54
C ILE A 166 19.78 12.43 9.28
N MET A 167 18.90 12.24 8.30
CA MET A 167 19.26 11.60 7.03
C MET A 167 20.25 12.44 6.22
N SER A 168 20.19 13.77 6.28
CA SER A 168 21.19 14.62 5.66
C SER A 168 22.56 14.42 6.30
N LEU A 169 22.63 14.33 7.62
CA LEU A 169 23.87 14.01 8.33
C LEU A 169 24.38 12.61 7.97
N TRP A 170 23.47 11.63 7.84
CA TRP A 170 23.79 10.29 7.37
C TRP A 170 24.45 10.33 5.99
N PHE A 171 23.83 10.97 4.99
CA PHE A 171 24.40 11.05 3.64
C PHE A 171 25.71 11.84 3.60
N LEU A 172 25.84 12.89 4.41
CA LEU A 172 27.12 13.60 4.53
C LEU A 172 28.22 12.70 5.15
N SER A 173 27.89 11.87 6.12
CA SER A 173 28.86 10.91 6.69
C SER A 173 29.29 9.88 5.64
N LEU A 174 28.33 9.38 4.81
CA LEU A 174 28.65 8.47 3.70
C LEU A 174 29.63 9.12 2.71
N LEU A 175 29.36 10.37 2.33
CA LEU A 175 30.21 11.13 1.44
C LEU A 175 31.60 11.33 2.04
N PHE A 176 31.68 11.72 3.31
CA PHE A 176 32.95 12.03 3.99
C PHE A 176 33.83 10.78 4.12
N TRP A 177 33.34 9.70 4.70
CA TRP A 177 34.12 8.48 4.88
C TRP A 177 34.48 7.81 3.56
N GLY A 178 33.54 7.79 2.60
CA GLY A 178 33.77 7.27 1.26
C GLY A 178 34.84 8.05 0.52
N SER A 179 34.74 9.38 0.49
CA SER A 179 35.72 10.24 -0.19
C SER A 179 37.11 10.12 0.42
N ARG A 180 37.24 10.00 1.74
CA ARG A 180 38.53 9.78 2.43
C ARG A 180 39.23 8.53 1.91
N GLN A 181 38.49 7.43 1.73
CA GLN A 181 39.08 6.18 1.22
C GLN A 181 39.41 6.26 -0.28
N ILE A 182 38.60 6.94 -1.07
CA ILE A 182 38.87 7.19 -2.50
C ILE A 182 40.17 8.01 -2.66
N LEU A 183 40.38 9.02 -1.81
CA LEU A 183 41.62 9.81 -1.83
C LEU A 183 42.85 8.97 -1.43
N ALA A 184 42.68 7.99 -0.55
CA ALA A 184 43.75 7.07 -0.17
C ALA A 184 44.10 6.08 -1.30
N ASN A 185 43.13 5.65 -2.09
CA ASN A 185 43.33 4.74 -3.23
C ASN A 185 42.52 5.20 -4.45
N PRO A 186 43.00 6.18 -5.24
CA PRO A 186 42.28 6.76 -6.37
C PRO A 186 42.07 5.80 -7.55
N THR A 187 42.76 4.65 -7.56
CA THR A 187 42.64 3.65 -8.65
C THR A 187 41.21 3.15 -8.81
N ILE A 188 40.40 3.20 -7.73
CA ILE A 188 38.99 2.79 -7.73
C ILE A 188 38.13 3.62 -8.71
N LEU A 189 38.53 4.84 -9.04
CA LEU A 189 37.80 5.70 -9.98
C LEU A 189 37.78 5.12 -11.41
N LYS A 190 38.68 4.19 -11.75
CA LYS A 190 38.62 3.42 -13.01
C LYS A 190 37.27 2.70 -13.15
N ALA A 191 36.60 2.32 -12.05
CA ALA A 191 35.30 1.67 -12.05
C ALA A 191 34.15 2.53 -12.62
N LEU A 192 34.33 3.82 -12.85
CA LEU A 192 33.38 4.66 -13.62
C LEU A 192 33.27 4.23 -15.08
N ASN A 193 34.34 3.60 -15.62
CA ASN A 193 34.32 3.07 -16.98
C ASN A 193 33.44 1.79 -17.04
N PRO A 194 32.41 1.75 -17.91
CA PRO A 194 31.52 0.59 -18.04
C PRO A 194 32.23 -0.68 -18.54
N TYR A 195 33.45 -0.56 -19.06
CA TYR A 195 34.27 -1.69 -19.46
C TYR A 195 34.47 -2.69 -18.32
N TYR A 196 34.69 -2.22 -17.09
CA TYR A 196 34.90 -3.11 -15.93
C TYR A 196 33.62 -3.88 -15.58
N ALA A 197 32.45 -3.26 -15.67
CA ALA A 197 31.16 -3.92 -15.50
C ALA A 197 30.96 -5.00 -16.59
N TYR A 198 31.19 -4.65 -17.86
CA TYR A 198 31.08 -5.58 -18.99
C TYR A 198 32.05 -6.76 -18.85
N ASN A 199 33.31 -6.49 -18.54
CA ASN A 199 34.32 -7.51 -18.36
C ASN A 199 33.90 -8.51 -17.27
N LEU A 200 33.41 -8.02 -16.11
CA LEU A 200 32.93 -8.85 -15.02
C LEU A 200 31.76 -9.76 -15.48
N LEU A 201 30.78 -9.20 -16.21
CA LEU A 201 29.62 -9.95 -16.71
C LEU A 201 30.02 -11.11 -17.65
N VAL A 202 31.11 -10.94 -18.42
CA VAL A 202 31.53 -11.93 -19.43
C VAL A 202 32.51 -12.95 -18.87
N THR A 203 33.41 -12.54 -17.96
CA THR A 203 34.54 -13.37 -17.55
C THR A 203 34.37 -14.09 -16.22
N GLN A 204 33.48 -13.59 -15.34
CA GLN A 204 33.37 -14.13 -13.98
C GLN A 204 32.48 -15.38 -13.92
N PRO A 205 33.00 -16.55 -13.55
CA PRO A 205 32.17 -17.70 -13.20
C PRO A 205 31.25 -17.39 -12.02
N GLY A 206 30.00 -17.80 -12.05
CA GLY A 206 29.07 -17.54 -10.95
C GLY A 206 28.56 -16.10 -10.84
N ILE A 207 28.69 -15.29 -11.89
CA ILE A 207 28.28 -13.87 -11.95
C ILE A 207 26.86 -13.61 -11.43
N PHE A 208 25.93 -14.53 -11.62
CA PHE A 208 24.55 -14.38 -11.16
C PHE A 208 24.42 -14.24 -9.65
N VAL A 209 25.29 -14.89 -8.85
CA VAL A 209 25.29 -14.73 -7.41
C VAL A 209 25.71 -13.30 -7.02
N LEU A 210 26.71 -12.76 -7.72
CA LEU A 210 27.18 -11.39 -7.53
C LEU A 210 26.14 -10.37 -8.04
N LEU A 211 25.44 -10.65 -9.13
CA LEU A 211 24.33 -9.80 -9.61
C LEU A 211 23.20 -9.68 -8.59
N GLY A 212 22.91 -10.77 -7.84
CA GLY A 212 21.99 -10.70 -6.73
C GLY A 212 22.44 -9.76 -5.61
N ALA A 213 23.75 -9.64 -5.36
CA ALA A 213 24.30 -8.68 -4.42
C ALA A 213 24.29 -7.23 -4.99
N VAL A 214 24.66 -7.07 -6.28
CA VAL A 214 24.55 -5.75 -6.96
C VAL A 214 23.13 -5.23 -6.91
N PHE A 215 22.13 -6.08 -7.16
CA PHE A 215 20.72 -5.69 -7.18
C PHE A 215 20.27 -4.99 -5.88
N LEU A 216 20.84 -5.37 -4.74
CA LEU A 216 20.49 -4.77 -3.45
C LEU A 216 20.83 -3.26 -3.37
N CYS A 217 21.74 -2.74 -4.22
CA CYS A 217 22.06 -1.31 -4.23
C CYS A 217 20.93 -0.43 -4.77
N VAL A 218 19.96 -1.01 -5.47
CA VAL A 218 18.78 -0.31 -6.02
C VAL A 218 17.50 -0.65 -5.27
N SER A 219 17.58 -1.44 -4.22
CA SER A 219 16.46 -1.63 -3.29
C SER A 219 16.01 -0.26 -2.75
N GLY A 220 14.69 -0.07 -2.58
CA GLY A 220 14.13 1.24 -2.23
C GLY A 220 13.92 2.21 -3.42
N ALA A 221 14.30 1.84 -4.65
CA ALA A 221 13.98 2.65 -5.83
C ALA A 221 12.47 2.69 -6.12
N GLU A 222 11.72 1.64 -5.77
CA GLU A 222 10.26 1.57 -5.83
C GLU A 222 9.60 2.56 -4.88
N ASP A 223 10.11 2.69 -3.65
CA ASP A 223 9.55 3.57 -2.63
C ASP A 223 9.65 5.04 -3.03
N LEU A 224 10.70 5.41 -3.75
CA LEU A 224 10.85 6.72 -4.37
C LEU A 224 9.67 7.06 -5.29
N TYR A 225 9.09 6.07 -5.96
CA TYR A 225 7.93 6.26 -6.81
C TYR A 225 6.62 6.22 -6.00
N VAL A 226 6.51 5.39 -4.99
CA VAL A 226 5.34 5.32 -4.08
C VAL A 226 5.15 6.62 -3.33
N ASP A 227 6.21 7.18 -2.77
CA ASP A 227 6.18 8.39 -1.93
C ASP A 227 6.21 9.72 -2.70
N LEU A 228 6.08 9.67 -4.03
CA LEU A 228 6.04 10.86 -4.89
C LEU A 228 5.04 11.93 -4.40
N GLY A 229 3.89 11.49 -3.89
CA GLY A 229 2.81 12.37 -3.43
C GLY A 229 3.18 13.26 -2.26
N HIS A 230 4.11 12.82 -1.41
CA HIS A 230 4.55 13.55 -0.23
C HIS A 230 5.47 14.72 -0.55
N CYS A 231 6.38 14.58 -1.51
CA CYS A 231 7.49 15.51 -1.71
C CYS A 231 7.42 16.31 -3.00
N GLY A 232 6.81 15.74 -4.05
CA GLY A 232 6.69 16.33 -5.37
C GLY A 232 7.95 16.15 -6.23
N ARG A 233 7.74 15.94 -7.53
CA ARG A 233 8.74 15.50 -8.52
C ARG A 233 10.04 16.32 -8.54
N LYS A 234 9.96 17.65 -8.38
CA LYS A 234 11.16 18.51 -8.45
C LYS A 234 12.08 18.30 -7.25
N ASN A 235 11.51 18.20 -6.05
CA ASN A 235 12.29 17.96 -4.83
C ASN A 235 12.91 16.56 -4.85
N VAL A 236 12.17 15.53 -5.31
CA VAL A 236 12.69 14.15 -5.45
C VAL A 236 13.88 14.09 -6.40
N ARG A 237 13.81 14.77 -7.56
CA ARG A 237 14.93 14.79 -8.52
C ARG A 237 16.18 15.44 -7.98
N MET A 238 16.01 16.58 -7.30
CA MET A 238 17.15 17.30 -6.72
C MET A 238 17.78 16.51 -5.56
N ALA A 239 16.94 15.96 -4.68
CA ALA A 239 17.37 15.11 -3.57
C ALA A 239 18.12 13.88 -4.09
N TRP A 240 17.61 13.19 -5.13
CA TRP A 240 18.28 12.04 -5.72
C TRP A 240 19.67 12.37 -6.24
N THR A 241 19.87 13.52 -6.88
CA THR A 241 21.20 13.91 -7.37
C THR A 241 22.21 13.98 -6.23
N LEU A 242 21.82 14.58 -5.09
CA LEU A 242 22.68 14.67 -3.90
C LEU A 242 22.92 13.30 -3.28
N VAL A 243 21.85 12.53 -3.09
CA VAL A 243 21.90 11.19 -2.48
C VAL A 243 22.78 10.24 -3.32
N LYS A 244 22.61 10.24 -4.65
CA LYS A 244 23.41 9.42 -5.56
C LYS A 244 24.92 9.69 -5.41
N ILE A 245 25.31 10.95 -5.32
CA ILE A 245 26.74 11.32 -5.13
C ILE A 245 27.25 10.72 -3.82
N CYS A 246 26.49 10.84 -2.74
CA CYS A 246 26.87 10.29 -1.43
C CYS A 246 26.99 8.76 -1.45
N LEU A 247 26.02 8.08 -2.08
CA LEU A 247 26.01 6.61 -2.18
C LEU A 247 27.18 6.10 -3.03
N VAL A 248 27.40 6.72 -4.21
CA VAL A 248 28.52 6.34 -5.09
C VAL A 248 29.85 6.55 -4.38
N ALA A 249 30.05 7.70 -3.72
CA ALA A 249 31.26 7.94 -2.95
C ALA A 249 31.48 6.89 -1.86
N ASN A 250 30.42 6.46 -1.18
CA ASN A 250 30.52 5.43 -0.13
C ASN A 250 30.85 4.05 -0.71
N TYR A 251 30.15 3.58 -1.77
CA TYR A 251 30.45 2.30 -2.42
C TYR A 251 31.86 2.24 -2.99
N PHE A 252 32.31 3.32 -3.63
CA PHE A 252 33.67 3.44 -4.13
C PHE A 252 34.69 3.47 -2.98
N GLY A 253 34.37 4.14 -1.87
CA GLY A 253 35.22 4.15 -0.68
C GLY A 253 35.35 2.78 -0.02
N GLN A 254 34.25 2.04 0.13
CA GLN A 254 34.27 0.66 0.61
C GLN A 254 35.13 -0.23 -0.29
N ALA A 255 35.00 -0.08 -1.62
CA ALA A 255 35.81 -0.83 -2.57
C ALA A 255 37.28 -0.43 -2.58
N ALA A 256 37.61 0.86 -2.36
CA ALA A 256 38.97 1.33 -2.20
C ALA A 256 39.62 0.69 -0.95
N TYR A 257 38.85 0.49 0.14
CA TYR A 257 39.29 -0.25 1.31
C TYR A 257 39.59 -1.72 0.99
N LEU A 258 38.71 -2.40 0.21
CA LEU A 258 38.92 -3.79 -0.21
C LEU A 258 40.23 -3.97 -1.04
N LEU A 259 40.68 -2.92 -1.74
CA LEU A 259 41.92 -2.91 -2.51
C LEU A 259 43.17 -2.58 -1.63
N SER A 260 42.98 -2.26 -0.36
CA SER A 260 44.11 -1.89 0.53
C SER A 260 44.66 -3.09 1.27
N ASP A 261 45.94 -3.02 1.63
CA ASP A 261 46.62 -4.03 2.48
C ASP A 261 46.01 -4.14 3.90
N LYS A 262 45.12 -3.22 4.26
CA LYS A 262 44.45 -3.19 5.57
C LYS A 262 43.12 -3.94 5.59
N PHE A 263 42.77 -4.59 4.49
CA PHE A 263 41.48 -5.30 4.38
C PHE A 263 41.44 -6.50 5.32
N ASP A 264 40.38 -6.55 6.13
CA ASP A 264 40.06 -7.65 7.03
C ASP A 264 38.73 -8.29 6.62
N VAL A 265 38.77 -9.58 6.24
CA VAL A 265 37.59 -10.35 5.80
C VAL A 265 36.55 -10.47 6.91
N GLY A 266 36.94 -10.41 8.17
CA GLY A 266 36.05 -10.52 9.33
C GLY A 266 35.21 -9.28 9.61
N LYS A 267 35.61 -8.12 9.09
CA LYS A 267 34.91 -6.84 9.32
C LYS A 267 33.95 -6.48 8.20
N ASN A 268 32.83 -5.81 8.57
CA ASN A 268 31.95 -5.22 7.57
C ASN A 268 32.67 -4.04 6.90
N PRO A 269 32.83 -4.05 5.55
CA PRO A 269 33.53 -2.99 4.82
C PRO A 269 33.00 -1.59 5.13
N PHE A 270 31.69 -1.46 5.39
CA PHE A 270 31.06 -0.19 5.72
C PHE A 270 31.60 0.41 7.02
N PHE A 271 31.72 -0.38 8.08
CA PHE A 271 32.22 0.10 9.36
C PHE A 271 33.75 0.17 9.37
N ALA A 272 34.42 -0.70 8.62
CA ALA A 272 35.89 -0.75 8.54
C ALA A 272 36.54 0.50 7.90
N ILE A 273 35.80 1.27 7.07
CA ILE A 273 36.29 2.55 6.51
C ILE A 273 36.27 3.70 7.53
N VAL A 274 35.62 3.51 8.67
CA VAL A 274 35.48 4.51 9.74
C VAL A 274 36.59 4.28 10.78
N PRO A 275 37.32 5.32 11.25
CA PRO A 275 38.24 5.18 12.35
C PRO A 275 37.55 4.77 13.65
N ASP A 276 38.25 4.00 14.50
CA ASP A 276 37.71 3.46 15.74
C ASP A 276 37.13 4.54 16.68
N GLU A 277 37.72 5.75 16.68
CA GLU A 277 37.27 6.90 17.50
C GLU A 277 35.87 7.38 17.11
N PHE A 278 35.48 7.21 15.85
CA PHE A 278 34.17 7.64 15.33
C PHE A 278 33.20 6.49 15.12
N LEU A 279 33.64 5.24 15.35
CA LEU A 279 32.85 4.04 15.05
C LEU A 279 31.54 4.00 15.86
N VAL A 280 31.56 4.32 17.15
CA VAL A 280 30.37 4.40 18.01
C VAL A 280 29.34 5.39 17.45
N LEU A 281 29.82 6.58 17.06
CA LEU A 281 28.96 7.62 16.49
C LEU A 281 28.36 7.18 15.15
N GLN A 282 29.15 6.50 14.33
CA GLN A 282 28.70 5.99 13.03
C GLN A 282 27.66 4.88 13.17
N VAL A 283 27.82 3.95 14.11
CA VAL A 283 26.84 2.88 14.41
C VAL A 283 25.54 3.51 14.94
N LEU A 284 25.62 4.48 15.83
CA LEU A 284 24.44 5.21 16.31
C LEU A 284 23.71 5.91 15.18
N LEU A 285 24.45 6.59 14.29
CA LEU A 285 23.88 7.29 13.14
C LEU A 285 23.27 6.31 12.13
N ALA A 286 23.91 5.16 11.89
CA ALA A 286 23.38 4.07 11.06
C ALA A 286 22.07 3.51 11.63
N THR A 287 22.02 3.30 12.96
CA THR A 287 20.80 2.82 13.64
C THR A 287 19.66 3.84 13.54
N LEU A 288 19.93 5.14 13.71
CA LEU A 288 18.94 6.18 13.51
C LEU A 288 18.46 6.24 12.06
N ALA A 289 19.36 6.12 11.08
CA ALA A 289 19.00 6.05 9.66
C ALA A 289 18.13 4.81 9.37
N ALA A 290 18.46 3.65 9.93
CA ALA A 290 17.70 2.41 9.81
C ALA A 290 16.28 2.53 10.42
N ILE A 291 16.14 3.19 11.57
CA ILE A 291 14.86 3.49 12.19
C ILE A 291 14.01 4.38 11.26
N ILE A 292 14.61 5.43 10.68
CA ILE A 292 13.91 6.36 9.78
C ILE A 292 13.49 5.63 8.49
N ALA A 293 14.37 4.83 7.90
CA ALA A 293 14.07 4.00 6.73
C ALA A 293 12.88 3.07 7.00
N SER A 294 12.91 2.34 8.12
CA SER A 294 11.82 1.45 8.53
C SER A 294 10.49 2.19 8.73
N GLN A 295 10.52 3.38 9.33
CA GLN A 295 9.33 4.23 9.51
C GLN A 295 8.70 4.61 8.16
N SER A 296 9.50 4.96 7.16
CA SER A 296 9.04 5.31 5.82
C SER A 296 8.35 4.14 5.14
N LEU A 297 8.98 2.98 5.12
CA LEU A 297 8.45 1.74 4.53
C LEU A 297 7.14 1.28 5.17
N ILE A 298 7.03 1.33 6.50
CA ILE A 298 5.80 0.99 7.21
C ILE A 298 4.68 1.96 6.80
N THR A 299 4.98 3.25 6.69
CA THR A 299 4.02 4.27 6.23
C THR A 299 3.62 4.05 4.77
N GLY A 300 4.59 3.70 3.91
CA GLY A 300 4.37 3.30 2.52
C GLY A 300 3.42 2.10 2.41
N SER A 301 3.60 1.09 3.25
CA SER A 301 2.72 -0.09 3.32
C SER A 301 1.27 0.28 3.70
N PHE A 302 1.07 1.23 4.62
CA PHE A 302 -0.29 1.72 4.93
C PHE A 302 -0.91 2.44 3.74
N THR A 303 -0.14 3.23 3.00
CA THR A 303 -0.60 3.93 1.79
C THR A 303 -1.01 2.95 0.71
N LEU A 304 -0.18 1.93 0.45
CA LEU A 304 -0.47 0.86 -0.51
C LEU A 304 -1.77 0.11 -0.15
N ILE A 305 -1.96 -0.26 1.11
CA ILE A 305 -3.19 -0.93 1.54
C ILE A 305 -4.40 -0.01 1.40
N SER A 306 -4.26 1.28 1.72
CA SER A 306 -5.33 2.26 1.51
C SER A 306 -5.72 2.37 0.02
N GLU A 307 -4.75 2.37 -0.89
CA GLU A 307 -5.00 2.38 -2.33
C GLU A 307 -5.65 1.07 -2.81
N ALA A 308 -5.17 -0.07 -2.33
CA ALA A 308 -5.75 -1.38 -2.63
C ALA A 308 -7.23 -1.45 -2.19
N ILE A 309 -7.57 -0.93 -1.01
CA ILE A 309 -8.95 -0.84 -0.52
C ILE A 309 -9.81 0.05 -1.44
N LYS A 310 -9.30 1.22 -1.85
CA LYS A 310 -10.01 2.14 -2.77
C LYS A 310 -10.24 1.53 -4.15
N LEU A 311 -9.32 0.68 -4.60
CA LEU A 311 -9.44 -0.05 -5.87
C LEU A 311 -10.27 -1.35 -5.76
N ASN A 312 -10.85 -1.64 -4.60
CA ASN A 312 -11.55 -2.89 -4.30
C ASN A 312 -10.68 -4.15 -4.47
N LEU A 313 -9.36 -4.02 -4.27
CA LEU A 313 -8.40 -5.12 -4.32
C LEU A 313 -8.10 -5.70 -2.94
N PHE A 314 -8.50 -5.03 -1.86
CA PHE A 314 -8.26 -5.47 -0.49
C PHE A 314 -9.48 -5.25 0.39
N PRO A 315 -9.69 -6.08 1.44
CA PRO A 315 -10.79 -5.92 2.40
C PRO A 315 -10.78 -4.57 3.11
N LYS A 316 -11.95 -4.04 3.47
CA LYS A 316 -12.09 -2.75 4.15
C LYS A 316 -11.52 -2.82 5.57
N LEU A 317 -10.51 -2.01 5.87
CA LEU A 317 -9.92 -1.82 7.19
C LEU A 317 -10.16 -0.39 7.70
N ILE A 318 -10.06 -0.19 9.01
CA ILE A 318 -10.16 1.16 9.58
C ILE A 318 -8.89 1.94 9.23
N ILE A 319 -9.05 2.97 8.42
CA ILE A 319 -7.99 3.89 8.03
C ILE A 319 -8.13 5.15 8.90
N LYS A 320 -7.08 5.50 9.63
CA LYS A 320 -6.98 6.76 10.36
C LYS A 320 -6.07 7.72 9.59
N TYR A 321 -6.42 9.00 9.61
CA TYR A 321 -5.66 10.06 8.95
C TYR A 321 -5.07 10.99 10.03
N PRO A 322 -3.81 10.78 10.48
CA PRO A 322 -3.22 11.57 11.54
C PRO A 322 -2.99 13.05 11.16
N THR A 323 -2.89 13.33 9.86
CA THR A 323 -2.61 14.68 9.33
C THR A 323 -3.57 15.04 8.20
N GLU A 324 -3.58 16.32 7.77
CA GLU A 324 -4.41 16.80 6.66
C GLU A 324 -3.91 16.34 5.28
N LEU A 325 -2.70 15.83 5.22
CA LEU A 325 -2.11 15.33 3.97
C LEU A 325 -2.70 13.98 3.60
N LYS A 326 -3.15 13.82 2.36
CA LYS A 326 -3.81 12.61 1.84
C LYS A 326 -2.94 11.35 1.97
N GLY A 327 -1.65 11.46 1.81
CA GLY A 327 -0.72 10.33 1.84
C GLY A 327 -0.36 9.83 3.25
N GLN A 328 -0.66 10.57 4.33
CA GLN A 328 -0.35 10.11 5.68
C GLN A 328 -1.54 9.34 6.27
N VAL A 329 -1.46 8.04 6.17
CA VAL A 329 -2.47 7.10 6.68
C VAL A 329 -1.88 6.20 7.77
N TYR A 330 -2.73 5.75 8.68
CA TYR A 330 -2.40 4.77 9.70
C TYR A 330 -3.47 3.67 9.72
N VAL A 331 -3.04 2.43 9.66
CA VAL A 331 -3.92 1.25 9.69
C VAL A 331 -3.46 0.33 10.81
N ALA A 332 -4.13 0.39 11.96
CA ALA A 332 -3.72 -0.32 13.18
C ALA A 332 -3.54 -1.84 12.98
N THR A 333 -4.47 -2.49 12.28
CA THR A 333 -4.40 -3.92 11.98
C THR A 333 -3.14 -4.27 11.20
N VAL A 334 -2.80 -3.46 10.18
CA VAL A 334 -1.61 -3.66 9.35
C VAL A 334 -0.35 -3.42 10.17
N ASN A 335 -0.34 -2.40 11.03
CA ASN A 335 0.77 -2.11 11.92
C ASN A 335 1.14 -3.31 12.82
N ILE A 336 0.11 -3.94 13.40
CA ILE A 336 0.30 -5.13 14.25
C ILE A 336 0.83 -6.32 13.43
N ILE A 337 0.26 -6.55 12.24
CA ILE A 337 0.69 -7.63 11.35
C ILE A 337 2.16 -7.42 10.92
N LEU A 338 2.51 -6.21 10.48
CA LEU A 338 3.88 -5.88 10.11
C LEU A 338 4.84 -6.10 11.28
N PHE A 339 4.49 -5.64 12.49
CA PHE A 339 5.31 -5.88 13.69
C PHE A 339 5.56 -7.35 13.95
N ILE A 340 4.50 -8.18 13.95
CA ILE A 340 4.62 -9.62 14.20
C ILE A 340 5.46 -10.29 13.11
N CYS A 341 5.16 -10.00 11.83
CA CYS A 341 5.86 -10.60 10.71
C CYS A 341 7.35 -10.19 10.66
N SER A 342 7.67 -8.90 10.81
CA SER A 342 9.07 -8.42 10.81
C SER A 342 9.86 -8.97 11.99
N SER A 343 9.24 -9.05 13.18
CA SER A 343 9.87 -9.68 14.35
C SER A 343 10.11 -11.17 14.13
N SER A 344 9.16 -11.88 13.49
CA SER A 344 9.34 -13.30 13.14
C SER A 344 10.47 -13.51 12.13
N VAL A 345 10.63 -12.59 11.17
CA VAL A 345 11.76 -12.61 10.20
C VAL A 345 13.10 -12.48 10.94
N VAL A 346 13.20 -11.54 11.89
CA VAL A 346 14.43 -11.36 12.71
C VAL A 346 14.75 -12.62 13.51
N LEU A 347 13.75 -13.20 14.18
CA LEU A 347 13.92 -14.42 14.97
C LEU A 347 14.31 -15.64 14.13
N PHE A 348 13.76 -15.73 12.90
CA PHE A 348 14.02 -16.86 12.00
C PHE A 348 15.41 -16.79 11.36
N PHE A 349 15.78 -15.64 10.79
CA PHE A 349 17.04 -15.49 10.06
C PHE A 349 18.22 -15.15 10.93
N ARG A 350 18.00 -14.48 12.07
CA ARG A 350 18.98 -14.11 13.11
C ARG A 350 20.05 -13.11 12.68
N THR A 351 20.49 -13.13 11.42
CA THR A 351 21.55 -12.23 10.89
C THR A 351 21.10 -11.55 9.60
N SER A 352 21.62 -10.34 9.35
CA SER A 352 21.34 -9.59 8.12
C SER A 352 21.76 -10.34 6.86
N SER A 353 22.87 -11.05 6.94
CA SER A 353 23.40 -11.86 5.82
C SER A 353 22.49 -13.03 5.41
N ASN A 354 21.69 -13.57 6.33
CA ASN A 354 20.72 -14.62 6.01
C ASN A 354 19.42 -14.01 5.46
N MET A 355 19.06 -12.80 5.88
CA MET A 355 17.87 -12.08 5.38
C MET A 355 18.03 -11.61 3.92
N GLU A 356 19.27 -11.42 3.45
CA GLU A 356 19.58 -10.95 2.11
C GLU A 356 18.95 -11.80 1.00
N ALA A 357 18.94 -13.13 1.18
CA ALA A 357 18.35 -14.05 0.21
C ALA A 357 16.83 -13.88 0.07
N ALA A 358 16.16 -13.56 1.16
CA ALA A 358 14.71 -13.29 1.18
C ALA A 358 14.39 -11.93 0.56
N TYR A 359 15.23 -10.93 0.75
CA TYR A 359 15.01 -9.55 0.38
C TYR A 359 14.98 -9.32 -1.15
N GLY A 360 16.00 -9.80 -1.87
CA GLY A 360 16.18 -9.49 -3.29
C GLY A 360 15.06 -10.01 -4.22
N LEU A 361 14.41 -11.13 -3.87
CA LEU A 361 13.45 -11.77 -4.76
C LEU A 361 12.12 -11.01 -4.86
N SER A 362 11.59 -10.48 -3.74
CA SER A 362 10.33 -9.70 -3.76
C SER A 362 10.48 -8.41 -4.55
N ILE A 363 11.58 -7.70 -4.34
CA ILE A 363 11.82 -6.42 -5.02
C ILE A 363 11.99 -6.63 -6.52
N SER A 364 12.73 -7.67 -6.96
CA SER A 364 12.91 -7.94 -8.38
C SER A 364 11.58 -8.25 -9.10
N ILE A 365 10.66 -8.97 -8.46
CA ILE A 365 9.31 -9.19 -8.99
C ILE A 365 8.54 -7.86 -9.07
N THR A 366 8.58 -7.03 -8.02
CA THR A 366 7.89 -5.74 -8.00
C THR A 366 8.41 -4.81 -9.09
N MET A 367 9.73 -4.71 -9.25
CA MET A 367 10.36 -3.88 -10.28
C MET A 367 9.97 -4.33 -11.69
N PHE A 368 9.95 -5.63 -11.96
CA PHE A 368 9.54 -6.19 -13.24
C PHE A 368 8.05 -5.93 -13.54
N VAL A 369 7.18 -6.10 -12.55
CA VAL A 369 5.75 -5.75 -12.68
C VAL A 369 5.58 -4.26 -12.98
N THR A 370 6.30 -3.38 -12.28
CA THR A 370 6.26 -1.93 -12.51
C THR A 370 6.72 -1.59 -13.94
N THR A 371 7.74 -2.26 -14.45
CA THR A 371 8.19 -2.09 -15.84
C THR A 371 7.12 -2.46 -16.85
N ILE A 372 6.44 -3.59 -16.65
CA ILE A 372 5.31 -4.00 -17.51
C ILE A 372 4.18 -2.96 -17.46
N LEU A 373 3.76 -2.54 -16.26
CA LEU A 373 2.67 -1.56 -16.12
C LEU A 373 3.03 -0.20 -16.70
N LEU A 374 4.28 0.24 -16.53
CA LEU A 374 4.78 1.51 -17.08
C LEU A 374 4.90 1.45 -18.61
N SER A 375 5.31 0.32 -19.17
CA SER A 375 5.28 0.06 -20.61
C SER A 375 3.85 0.17 -21.17
N ILE A 376 2.88 -0.46 -20.51
CA ILE A 376 1.46 -0.34 -20.86
C ILE A 376 0.99 1.12 -20.77
N TYR A 377 1.42 1.87 -19.76
CA TYR A 377 1.11 3.30 -19.63
C TYR A 377 1.66 4.10 -20.81
N LEU A 378 2.92 3.88 -21.19
CA LEU A 378 3.54 4.54 -22.36
C LEU A 378 2.78 4.22 -23.65
N PHE A 379 2.37 2.96 -23.82
CA PHE A 379 1.62 2.48 -24.99
C PHE A 379 0.20 3.06 -25.04
N LYS A 380 -0.59 2.92 -23.96
CA LYS A 380 -2.04 3.19 -23.96
C LYS A 380 -2.42 4.62 -23.59
N ILE A 381 -1.61 5.30 -22.77
CA ILE A 381 -1.89 6.65 -22.28
C ILE A 381 -1.08 7.70 -23.04
N LYS A 382 0.23 7.45 -23.21
CA LYS A 382 1.10 8.35 -23.96
C LYS A 382 1.08 8.13 -25.47
N ASN A 383 0.44 7.04 -25.92
CA ASN A 383 0.32 6.64 -27.33
C ASN A 383 1.67 6.54 -28.05
N ASN A 384 2.73 6.18 -27.34
CA ASN A 384 4.07 6.03 -27.90
C ASN A 384 4.49 4.56 -27.89
N LYS A 385 4.23 3.87 -29.01
CA LYS A 385 4.50 2.43 -29.18
C LYS A 385 6.01 2.13 -29.16
N VAL A 386 6.81 2.97 -29.82
CA VAL A 386 8.26 2.77 -29.93
C VAL A 386 8.90 2.90 -28.55
N ALA A 387 8.62 3.98 -27.82
CA ALA A 387 9.15 4.15 -26.47
C ALA A 387 8.72 3.02 -25.53
N SER A 388 7.48 2.50 -25.66
CA SER A 388 6.99 1.37 -24.87
C SER A 388 7.78 0.09 -25.13
N ILE A 389 8.06 -0.23 -26.42
CA ILE A 389 8.81 -1.44 -26.79
C ILE A 389 10.27 -1.33 -26.32
N ILE A 390 10.94 -0.21 -26.62
CA ILE A 390 12.34 0.02 -26.19
C ILE A 390 12.43 -0.07 -24.65
N PHE A 391 11.52 0.58 -23.94
CA PHE A 391 11.49 0.57 -22.49
C PHE A 391 11.33 -0.85 -21.93
N LEU A 392 10.35 -1.62 -22.43
CA LEU A 392 10.10 -2.98 -22.00
C LEU A 392 11.26 -3.93 -22.35
N SER A 393 11.81 -3.82 -23.56
CA SER A 393 12.92 -4.68 -24.00
C SER A 393 14.18 -4.42 -23.18
N PHE A 394 14.53 -3.16 -22.93
CA PHE A 394 15.76 -2.81 -22.23
C PHE A 394 15.65 -3.09 -20.72
N PHE A 395 14.71 -2.45 -20.04
CA PHE A 395 14.57 -2.62 -18.58
C PHE A 395 13.99 -3.99 -18.21
N GLY A 396 13.11 -4.54 -19.04
CA GLY A 396 12.58 -5.88 -18.83
C GLY A 396 13.65 -6.97 -18.92
N ALA A 397 14.58 -6.88 -19.88
CA ALA A 397 15.69 -7.81 -19.99
C ALA A 397 16.64 -7.71 -18.78
N GLU A 398 17.00 -6.49 -18.37
CA GLU A 398 17.83 -6.24 -17.19
C GLU A 398 17.18 -6.83 -15.91
N GLU A 399 15.88 -6.59 -15.71
CA GLU A 399 15.17 -7.08 -14.54
C GLU A 399 14.92 -8.58 -14.54
N LEU A 400 14.77 -9.20 -15.72
CA LEU A 400 14.73 -10.65 -15.83
C LEU A 400 16.06 -11.29 -15.44
N LEU A 401 17.20 -10.65 -15.74
CA LEU A 401 18.51 -11.10 -15.27
C LEU A 401 18.61 -11.03 -13.73
N PHE A 402 18.15 -9.94 -13.13
CA PHE A 402 18.13 -9.81 -11.68
C PHE A 402 17.12 -10.78 -11.02
N LEU A 403 15.95 -10.97 -11.62
CA LEU A 403 14.98 -11.95 -11.14
C LEU A 403 15.55 -13.35 -11.17
N PHE A 404 16.24 -13.73 -12.26
CA PHE A 404 16.95 -15.00 -12.35
C PHE A 404 18.05 -15.11 -11.29
N ALA A 405 18.91 -14.09 -11.14
CA ALA A 405 19.97 -14.04 -10.15
C ALA A 405 19.43 -14.22 -8.70
N ASN A 406 18.36 -13.52 -8.36
CA ASN A 406 17.74 -13.64 -7.04
C ASN A 406 16.99 -14.97 -6.85
N SER A 407 16.47 -15.58 -7.94
CA SER A 407 15.82 -16.89 -7.86
C SER A 407 16.78 -18.02 -7.47
N LEU A 408 18.08 -17.90 -7.75
CA LEU A 408 19.08 -18.87 -7.29
C LEU A 408 19.20 -18.91 -5.75
N LYS A 409 18.85 -17.82 -5.09
CA LYS A 409 18.81 -17.73 -3.61
C LYS A 409 17.48 -18.23 -3.01
N PHE A 410 16.56 -18.79 -3.83
CA PHE A 410 15.23 -19.21 -3.40
C PHE A 410 15.28 -20.19 -2.22
N VAL A 411 16.09 -21.24 -2.32
CA VAL A 411 16.25 -22.27 -1.28
C VAL A 411 16.92 -21.71 -0.01
N ASN A 412 17.76 -20.70 -0.15
CA ASN A 412 18.52 -20.08 0.95
C ASN A 412 17.69 -19.04 1.74
N GLY A 413 16.36 -18.98 1.56
CA GLY A 413 15.47 -18.08 2.29
C GLY A 413 14.51 -17.29 1.43
N GLY A 414 14.75 -17.20 0.11
CA GLY A 414 13.87 -16.47 -0.82
C GLY A 414 12.43 -17.00 -0.85
N TYR A 415 12.21 -18.27 -0.51
CA TYR A 415 10.88 -18.89 -0.44
C TYR A 415 9.98 -18.22 0.62
N ILE A 416 10.53 -17.67 1.71
CA ILE A 416 9.73 -17.02 2.75
C ILE A 416 9.02 -15.80 2.20
N THR A 417 9.72 -14.96 1.45
CA THR A 417 9.15 -13.77 0.83
C THR A 417 8.06 -14.14 -0.17
N VAL A 418 8.30 -15.19 -0.96
CA VAL A 418 7.31 -15.68 -1.92
C VAL A 418 6.06 -16.20 -1.21
N ILE A 419 6.21 -16.91 -0.09
CA ILE A 419 5.07 -17.38 0.72
C ILE A 419 4.27 -16.18 1.25
N ILE A 420 4.94 -15.17 1.81
CA ILE A 420 4.28 -13.96 2.31
C ILE A 420 3.55 -13.23 1.17
N ALA A 421 4.22 -13.01 0.04
CA ALA A 421 3.63 -12.36 -1.13
C ALA A 421 2.44 -13.15 -1.70
N LEU A 422 2.55 -14.49 -1.79
CA LEU A 422 1.47 -15.35 -2.24
C LEU A 422 0.27 -15.33 -1.31
N PHE A 423 0.51 -15.28 0.01
CA PHE A 423 -0.56 -15.15 0.99
C PHE A 423 -1.31 -13.82 0.84
N ILE A 424 -0.59 -12.70 0.72
CA ILE A 424 -1.19 -11.38 0.49
C ILE A 424 -1.92 -11.35 -0.86
N PHE A 425 -1.31 -11.86 -1.92
CA PHE A 425 -1.92 -11.98 -3.25
C PHE A 425 -3.22 -12.80 -3.19
N THR A 426 -3.24 -13.91 -2.47
CA THR A 426 -4.42 -14.76 -2.32
C THR A 426 -5.57 -14.00 -1.64
N ILE A 427 -5.30 -13.23 -0.58
CA ILE A 427 -6.31 -12.37 0.05
C ILE A 427 -6.86 -11.36 -0.95
N MET A 428 -5.98 -10.69 -1.72
CA MET A 428 -6.37 -9.72 -2.74
C MET A 428 -7.18 -10.38 -3.86
N PHE A 429 -6.77 -11.55 -4.32
CA PHE A 429 -7.47 -12.32 -5.35
C PHE A 429 -8.88 -12.72 -4.92
N ILE A 430 -9.03 -13.30 -3.72
CA ILE A 430 -10.33 -13.70 -3.17
C ILE A 430 -11.24 -12.48 -3.04
N TRP A 431 -10.71 -11.37 -2.55
CA TRP A 431 -11.48 -10.15 -2.38
C TRP A 431 -11.92 -9.55 -3.72
N HIS A 432 -11.00 -9.41 -4.66
CA HIS A 432 -11.27 -8.87 -5.99
C HIS A 432 -12.24 -9.75 -6.77
N LYS A 433 -11.96 -11.07 -6.87
CA LYS A 433 -12.80 -12.01 -7.60
C LYS A 433 -14.19 -12.13 -6.97
N GLY A 434 -14.25 -12.19 -5.65
CA GLY A 434 -15.53 -12.19 -4.95
C GLY A 434 -16.31 -10.87 -5.11
N THR A 435 -15.63 -9.73 -5.30
CA THR A 435 -16.30 -8.46 -5.64
C THR A 435 -16.83 -8.47 -7.08
N GLU A 436 -16.06 -9.01 -8.02
CA GLU A 436 -16.50 -9.18 -9.41
C GLU A 436 -17.75 -10.09 -9.51
N ILE A 437 -17.75 -11.22 -8.79
CA ILE A 437 -18.91 -12.11 -8.70
C ILE A 437 -20.11 -11.38 -8.10
N LYS A 438 -19.90 -10.66 -6.99
CA LYS A 438 -20.96 -9.87 -6.39
C LYS A 438 -21.54 -8.83 -7.37
N GLU A 439 -20.71 -8.05 -8.05
CA GLU A 439 -21.15 -7.04 -9.01
C GLU A 439 -21.88 -7.67 -10.20
N ARG A 440 -21.46 -8.84 -10.65
CA ARG A 440 -22.12 -9.60 -11.72
C ARG A 440 -23.53 -10.07 -11.32
N GLU A 441 -23.67 -10.54 -10.09
CA GLU A 441 -24.93 -11.07 -9.55
C GLU A 441 -25.83 -9.96 -8.96
N SER A 442 -25.30 -8.77 -8.67
CA SER A 442 -26.08 -7.65 -8.16
C SER A 442 -26.99 -7.09 -9.26
N GLN A 443 -28.27 -7.05 -8.97
CA GLN A 443 -29.27 -6.43 -9.83
C GLN A 443 -29.61 -5.05 -9.30
N TYR A 444 -29.66 -4.08 -10.20
CA TYR A 444 -30.12 -2.73 -9.91
C TYR A 444 -31.48 -2.52 -10.57
N LEU A 445 -32.38 -1.89 -9.85
CA LEU A 445 -33.73 -1.62 -10.32
C LEU A 445 -34.01 -0.12 -10.27
N THR A 446 -34.67 0.39 -11.30
CA THR A 446 -35.09 1.79 -11.35
C THR A 446 -36.25 2.03 -10.38
N VAL A 447 -36.08 2.98 -9.49
CA VAL A 447 -37.03 3.28 -8.41
C VAL A 447 -38.43 3.65 -8.94
N ASP A 448 -38.50 4.35 -10.09
CA ASP A 448 -39.74 4.78 -10.68
C ASP A 448 -40.68 3.61 -11.01
N ASN A 449 -40.17 2.45 -11.38
CA ASN A 449 -40.97 1.25 -11.66
C ASN A 449 -41.69 0.71 -10.42
N TYR A 450 -41.21 0.99 -9.23
CA TYR A 450 -41.73 0.50 -7.94
C TYR A 450 -42.37 1.63 -7.11
N LYS A 451 -42.36 2.86 -7.60
CA LYS A 451 -42.90 4.05 -6.95
C LYS A 451 -44.33 3.88 -6.48
N LYS A 452 -45.23 3.34 -7.34
CA LYS A 452 -46.63 3.09 -6.99
C LYS A 452 -46.75 2.15 -5.80
N GLN A 453 -46.01 1.04 -5.81
CA GLN A 453 -46.06 0.03 -4.74
C GLN A 453 -45.53 0.59 -3.40
N LEU A 454 -44.44 1.36 -3.43
CA LEU A 454 -43.92 2.02 -2.25
C LEU A 454 -44.88 3.06 -1.67
N LEU A 455 -45.58 3.82 -2.53
CA LEU A 455 -46.57 4.79 -2.10
C LEU A 455 -47.83 4.12 -1.53
N GLN A 456 -48.30 3.03 -2.12
CA GLN A 456 -49.40 2.22 -1.59
C GLN A 456 -49.05 1.65 -0.22
N LEU A 457 -47.84 1.05 -0.09
CA LEU A 457 -47.37 0.51 1.19
C LEU A 457 -47.23 1.61 2.27
N SER A 458 -46.77 2.80 1.92
CA SER A 458 -46.71 3.95 2.85
C SER A 458 -48.08 4.35 3.38
N GLY A 459 -49.13 4.25 2.54
CA GLY A 459 -50.52 4.63 2.87
C GLY A 459 -51.31 3.52 3.57
N ASP A 460 -50.89 2.28 3.47
CA ASP A 460 -51.63 1.11 3.98
C ASP A 460 -51.59 1.01 5.51
N LYS A 461 -52.72 1.45 6.12
CA LYS A 461 -52.84 1.40 7.59
C LYS A 461 -53.08 0.01 8.17
N SER A 462 -53.34 -1.01 7.33
CA SER A 462 -53.48 -2.40 7.79
C SER A 462 -52.14 -3.00 8.22
N ILE A 463 -51.04 -2.46 7.69
CA ILE A 463 -49.68 -2.87 8.03
C ILE A 463 -49.14 -1.98 9.17
N PRO A 464 -48.65 -2.54 10.27
CA PRO A 464 -48.03 -1.77 11.35
C PRO A 464 -46.90 -0.88 10.85
N LYS A 465 -46.82 0.35 11.36
CA LYS A 465 -45.75 1.27 11.02
C LYS A 465 -44.41 0.74 11.50
N TYR A 466 -43.46 0.55 10.57
CA TYR A 466 -42.13 0.03 10.87
C TYR A 466 -41.16 1.15 11.30
N ALA A 467 -41.24 2.33 10.66
CA ALA A 467 -40.47 3.52 10.99
C ALA A 467 -41.14 4.78 10.42
N THR A 468 -40.79 5.96 10.96
CA THR A 468 -41.12 7.21 10.30
C THR A 468 -40.20 7.40 9.08
N ASN A 469 -38.89 7.35 9.30
CA ASN A 469 -37.86 7.46 8.28
C ASN A 469 -37.12 6.13 8.15
N LEU A 470 -37.36 5.43 7.07
CA LEU A 470 -36.72 4.17 6.76
C LEU A 470 -35.55 4.39 5.82
N VAL A 471 -34.33 4.10 6.29
CA VAL A 471 -33.10 4.43 5.58
C VAL A 471 -32.36 3.16 5.16
N TYR A 472 -32.09 3.01 3.87
CA TYR A 472 -31.28 1.94 3.30
C TYR A 472 -30.00 2.50 2.69
N LEU A 473 -28.88 1.85 2.94
CA LEU A 473 -27.64 2.13 2.21
C LEU A 473 -27.63 1.36 0.90
N THR A 474 -27.36 2.05 -0.21
CA THR A 474 -27.35 1.47 -1.57
C THR A 474 -25.96 1.62 -2.22
N GLY A 475 -25.55 0.58 -2.96
CA GLY A 475 -24.35 0.60 -3.80
C GLY A 475 -24.60 1.24 -5.17
N ALA A 476 -25.85 1.47 -5.57
CA ALA A 476 -26.23 1.98 -6.87
C ALA A 476 -25.71 3.41 -7.10
N LYS A 477 -24.82 3.58 -8.07
CA LYS A 477 -24.18 4.87 -8.41
C LYS A 477 -25.10 5.77 -9.22
N ARG A 478 -25.93 5.20 -10.11
CA ARG A 478 -26.88 5.96 -10.92
C ARG A 478 -27.98 6.51 -10.03
N GLU A 479 -28.40 7.73 -10.29
CA GLU A 479 -29.42 8.41 -9.47
C GLU A 479 -30.76 7.69 -9.48
N GLU A 480 -31.12 7.08 -10.59
CA GLU A 480 -32.40 6.41 -10.83
C GLU A 480 -32.49 5.01 -10.19
N ASP A 481 -31.35 4.40 -9.86
CA ASP A 481 -31.27 3.00 -9.49
C ASP A 481 -31.12 2.79 -7.98
N VAL A 482 -31.60 1.62 -7.53
CA VAL A 482 -31.40 1.08 -6.17
C VAL A 482 -31.12 -0.42 -6.26
N ASP A 483 -30.44 -0.99 -5.27
CA ASP A 483 -30.19 -2.44 -5.23
C ASP A 483 -31.52 -3.22 -5.16
N TYR A 484 -31.64 -4.29 -5.97
CA TYR A 484 -32.76 -5.24 -5.89
C TYR A 484 -33.02 -5.72 -4.47
N ALA A 485 -31.95 -6.04 -3.74
CA ALA A 485 -32.03 -6.53 -2.36
C ALA A 485 -32.72 -5.55 -1.40
N VAL A 486 -32.63 -4.23 -1.68
CA VAL A 486 -33.31 -3.19 -0.91
C VAL A 486 -34.83 -3.26 -1.15
N LEU A 487 -35.26 -3.29 -2.41
CA LEU A 487 -36.69 -3.38 -2.75
C LEU A 487 -37.29 -4.72 -2.32
N TYR A 488 -36.53 -5.80 -2.48
CA TYR A 488 -36.93 -7.12 -1.98
C TYR A 488 -37.13 -7.12 -0.45
N SER A 489 -36.24 -6.47 0.30
CA SER A 489 -36.37 -6.32 1.75
C SER A 489 -37.63 -5.54 2.15
N ILE A 490 -37.97 -4.48 1.40
CA ILE A 490 -39.12 -3.62 1.70
C ILE A 490 -40.45 -4.29 1.33
N LEU A 491 -40.52 -4.92 0.14
CA LEU A 491 -41.79 -5.35 -0.47
C LEU A 491 -42.05 -6.85 -0.27
N ASN A 492 -41.05 -7.71 -0.41
CA ASN A 492 -41.26 -9.16 -0.50
C ASN A 492 -40.91 -9.91 0.80
N LYS A 493 -39.80 -9.57 1.46
CA LYS A 493 -39.40 -10.31 2.64
C LYS A 493 -40.33 -10.08 3.83
N GLN A 494 -40.61 -8.83 4.10
CA GLN A 494 -41.58 -8.37 5.08
C GLN A 494 -41.99 -6.96 4.70
N PRO A 495 -43.25 -6.69 4.35
CA PRO A 495 -43.69 -5.36 4.01
C PRO A 495 -43.36 -4.36 5.13
N LYS A 496 -42.53 -3.34 4.81
CA LYS A 496 -42.07 -2.36 5.81
C LYS A 496 -42.71 -1.01 5.52
N ARG A 497 -43.83 -0.77 6.16
CA ARG A 497 -44.54 0.51 6.07
C ARG A 497 -43.72 1.60 6.75
N ALA A 498 -43.38 2.64 5.97
CA ALA A 498 -42.73 3.84 6.48
C ALA A 498 -43.44 5.09 5.93
N ASN A 499 -43.32 6.20 6.66
CA ASN A 499 -43.82 7.45 6.14
C ASN A 499 -42.97 7.94 4.96
N VAL A 500 -41.62 7.78 5.12
CA VAL A 500 -40.64 8.21 4.12
C VAL A 500 -39.58 7.13 3.93
N TYR A 501 -39.22 6.86 2.68
CA TYR A 501 -38.17 5.96 2.28
C TYR A 501 -36.96 6.75 1.78
N PHE A 502 -35.79 6.49 2.38
CA PHE A 502 -34.52 7.09 2.00
C PHE A 502 -33.55 6.04 1.47
N PHE A 503 -33.05 6.24 0.25
CA PHE A 503 -31.97 5.44 -0.33
C PHE A 503 -30.68 6.26 -0.27
N VAL A 504 -29.68 5.82 0.48
CA VAL A 504 -28.48 6.60 0.75
C VAL A 504 -27.29 6.00 0.02
N HIS A 505 -26.68 6.78 -0.85
CA HIS A 505 -25.41 6.47 -1.50
C HIS A 505 -24.30 7.36 -0.95
N ILE A 506 -23.09 6.79 -0.75
CA ILE A 506 -21.94 7.53 -0.21
C ILE A 506 -20.82 7.50 -1.23
N ASN A 507 -20.43 8.68 -1.68
CA ASN A 507 -19.31 8.89 -2.57
C ASN A 507 -18.16 9.56 -1.82
N VAL A 508 -16.99 8.93 -1.80
CA VAL A 508 -15.79 9.47 -1.13
C VAL A 508 -14.96 10.25 -2.14
N LEU A 509 -14.78 11.54 -1.88
CA LEU A 509 -14.04 12.46 -2.73
C LEU A 509 -12.56 12.53 -2.35
N ASP A 510 -11.73 12.96 -3.30
CA ASP A 510 -10.29 13.18 -3.10
C ASP A 510 -9.94 14.41 -2.23
N LYS A 511 -10.91 15.30 -1.97
CA LYS A 511 -10.71 16.44 -1.06
C LYS A 511 -10.82 15.98 0.40
N PRO A 512 -9.94 16.43 1.32
CA PRO A 512 -9.92 15.93 2.69
C PRO A 512 -11.20 16.26 3.48
N TYR A 513 -11.64 17.51 3.45
CA TYR A 513 -12.78 18.02 4.23
C TYR A 513 -13.84 18.59 3.30
N LYS A 514 -14.63 17.72 2.68
CA LYS A 514 -15.78 18.13 1.90
C LYS A 514 -17.02 17.43 2.43
N ARG A 515 -18.08 18.20 2.67
CA ARG A 515 -19.39 17.71 3.12
C ARG A 515 -20.44 18.30 2.20
N GLU A 516 -20.87 17.52 1.25
CA GLU A 516 -21.93 17.90 0.30
C GLU A 516 -22.91 16.75 0.21
N TYR A 517 -24.15 17.08 -0.07
CA TYR A 517 -25.16 16.08 -0.41
C TYR A 517 -26.00 16.55 -1.60
N LYS A 518 -26.56 15.58 -2.33
CA LYS A 518 -27.51 15.78 -3.41
C LYS A 518 -28.77 15.01 -3.06
N VAL A 519 -29.93 15.65 -3.29
CA VAL A 519 -31.24 15.03 -3.11
C VAL A 519 -31.83 14.76 -4.47
N THR A 520 -32.23 13.52 -4.73
CA THR A 520 -33.05 13.12 -5.88
C THR A 520 -34.43 12.70 -5.36
N LYS A 521 -35.48 13.36 -5.85
CA LYS A 521 -36.85 13.11 -5.43
C LYS A 521 -37.55 12.23 -6.48
N TYR A 522 -38.12 11.10 -6.04
CA TYR A 522 -38.94 10.24 -6.89
C TYR A 522 -40.41 10.45 -6.68
N SER A 523 -40.80 10.90 -5.50
CA SER A 523 -42.16 11.28 -5.17
C SER A 523 -42.18 12.43 -4.20
N ASP A 524 -43.20 13.28 -4.29
CA ASP A 524 -43.39 14.39 -3.37
C ASP A 524 -43.49 13.86 -1.93
N LYS A 525 -42.53 14.32 -1.09
CA LYS A 525 -42.51 14.12 0.36
C LYS A 525 -42.36 12.69 0.88
N LYS A 526 -42.18 11.65 0.01
CA LYS A 526 -42.19 10.24 0.48
C LYS A 526 -41.03 9.38 0.05
N ILE A 527 -40.42 9.62 -1.11
CA ILE A 527 -39.33 8.74 -1.62
C ILE A 527 -38.18 9.62 -2.10
N PHE A 528 -37.03 9.44 -1.48
CA PHE A 528 -35.82 10.22 -1.74
C PHE A 528 -34.59 9.34 -1.91
N LYS A 529 -33.68 9.75 -2.78
CA LYS A 529 -32.32 9.25 -2.79
C LYS A 529 -31.37 10.38 -2.40
N ILE A 530 -30.53 10.11 -1.39
CA ILE A 530 -29.54 11.04 -0.88
C ILE A 530 -28.17 10.53 -1.29
N THR A 531 -27.42 11.33 -2.03
CA THR A 531 -26.03 11.04 -2.37
C THR A 531 -25.13 11.96 -1.56
N PHE A 532 -24.42 11.40 -0.58
CA PHE A 532 -23.41 12.12 0.16
C PHE A 532 -22.08 12.13 -0.58
N ASN A 533 -21.49 13.30 -0.80
CA ASN A 533 -20.16 13.51 -1.33
C ASN A 533 -19.25 13.95 -0.18
N LEU A 534 -18.54 13.01 0.41
CA LEU A 534 -17.74 13.22 1.62
C LEU A 534 -16.25 13.21 1.30
N GLY A 535 -15.51 14.12 1.91
CA GLY A 535 -14.05 14.11 1.84
C GLY A 535 -13.47 12.87 2.53
N PHE A 536 -12.28 12.43 2.07
CA PHE A 536 -11.68 11.17 2.56
C PHE A 536 -11.32 11.18 4.06
N ARG A 537 -11.25 12.34 4.71
CA ARG A 537 -11.03 12.47 6.17
C ARG A 537 -12.32 12.63 6.98
N GLU A 538 -13.45 12.82 6.31
CA GLU A 538 -14.72 12.93 7.00
C GLU A 538 -15.15 11.58 7.57
N HIS A 539 -15.46 11.57 8.86
CA HIS A 539 -16.08 10.40 9.48
C HIS A 539 -17.48 10.23 8.93
N GLN A 540 -17.78 9.05 8.41
CA GLN A 540 -19.08 8.74 7.80
C GLN A 540 -20.17 8.57 8.88
N ARG A 541 -20.49 9.64 9.61
CA ARG A 541 -21.55 9.67 10.63
C ARG A 541 -22.91 9.85 9.96
N ILE A 542 -23.37 8.82 9.26
CA ILE A 542 -24.57 8.88 8.41
C ILE A 542 -25.82 9.24 9.22
N ASN A 543 -25.96 8.77 10.46
CA ASN A 543 -27.07 9.17 11.31
C ASN A 543 -27.13 10.70 11.50
N MET A 544 -26.04 11.32 11.88
CA MET A 544 -25.96 12.76 12.09
C MET A 544 -26.23 13.54 10.79
N PHE A 545 -25.69 13.06 9.65
CA PHE A 545 -25.90 13.71 8.36
C PHE A 545 -27.35 13.59 7.88
N MET A 546 -28.00 12.44 8.11
CA MET A 546 -29.41 12.27 7.80
C MET A 546 -30.32 13.19 8.61
N HIS A 547 -30.01 13.43 9.90
CA HIS A 547 -30.73 14.42 10.71
C HIS A 547 -30.64 15.82 10.09
N GLN A 548 -29.45 16.24 9.64
CA GLN A 548 -29.26 17.54 8.98
C GLN A 548 -30.04 17.62 7.67
N VAL A 549 -29.93 16.59 6.81
CA VAL A 549 -30.66 16.54 5.54
C VAL A 549 -32.17 16.65 5.74
N ILE A 550 -32.73 15.94 6.74
CA ILE A 550 -34.17 15.98 6.98
C ILE A 550 -34.59 17.34 7.56
N ALA A 551 -33.78 17.96 8.43
CA ALA A 551 -34.06 19.31 8.89
C ALA A 551 -34.09 20.30 7.72
N ASP A 552 -33.17 20.19 6.77
CA ASP A 552 -33.14 21.02 5.56
C ASP A 552 -34.37 20.76 4.66
N LEU A 553 -34.77 19.49 4.48
CA LEU A 553 -35.97 19.12 3.70
C LEU A 553 -37.26 19.66 4.35
N LEU A 554 -37.35 19.66 5.69
CA LEU A 554 -38.46 20.23 6.43
C LEU A 554 -38.53 21.77 6.27
N ASN A 555 -37.38 22.43 6.41
CA ASN A 555 -37.27 23.89 6.26
C ASN A 555 -37.66 24.35 4.84
N ASN A 556 -37.30 23.57 3.84
CA ASN A 556 -37.61 23.82 2.42
C ASN A 556 -39.05 23.37 2.03
N LYS A 557 -39.84 22.86 2.98
CA LYS A 557 -41.20 22.31 2.75
C LYS A 557 -41.21 21.13 1.76
N GLU A 558 -40.09 20.47 1.59
CA GLU A 558 -39.95 19.29 0.73
C GLU A 558 -40.37 18.01 1.45
N LEU A 559 -40.51 18.06 2.77
CA LEU A 559 -40.95 16.99 3.65
C LEU A 559 -42.02 17.53 4.60
N ASP A 560 -43.01 16.68 4.96
CA ASP A 560 -44.02 17.03 5.94
C ASP A 560 -43.45 16.94 7.36
N LEU A 561 -43.94 17.77 8.29
CA LEU A 561 -43.60 17.71 9.69
C LEU A 561 -43.85 16.32 10.28
N GLN A 562 -42.90 15.83 11.07
CA GLN A 562 -42.91 14.50 11.67
C GLN A 562 -42.94 14.61 13.22
N PRO A 563 -43.99 15.15 13.84
CA PRO A 563 -44.00 15.47 15.25
C PRO A 563 -43.84 14.20 16.10
N THR A 564 -42.83 14.21 16.97
CA THR A 564 -42.59 13.16 17.97
C THR A 564 -42.81 13.75 19.36
N LYS A 565 -43.80 13.20 20.09
CA LYS A 565 -44.20 13.68 21.43
C LYS A 565 -43.40 13.04 22.56
N TYR A 566 -42.82 11.86 22.32
CA TYR A 566 -42.17 11.06 23.36
C TYR A 566 -40.65 11.20 23.25
N ASN A 567 -40.05 12.10 24.02
CA ASN A 567 -38.62 12.26 24.18
C ASN A 567 -38.29 12.72 25.60
N LEU A 568 -37.01 12.54 26.01
CA LEU A 568 -36.54 12.87 27.35
C LEU A 568 -36.65 14.38 27.69
N LYS A 569 -36.76 15.24 26.71
CA LYS A 569 -36.84 16.71 26.88
C LYS A 569 -38.27 17.22 27.01
N GLY A 570 -39.28 16.38 26.82
CA GLY A 570 -40.69 16.77 26.86
C GLY A 570 -41.12 17.80 25.80
N LYS A 571 -40.25 18.09 24.79
CA LYS A 571 -40.52 19.04 23.72
C LYS A 571 -40.93 18.29 22.47
N VAL A 572 -41.86 18.84 21.68
CA VAL A 572 -42.22 18.27 20.38
C VAL A 572 -41.03 18.44 19.41
N GLU A 573 -40.44 17.34 19.00
CA GLU A 573 -39.42 17.35 17.96
C GLU A 573 -40.10 17.23 16.59
N THR A 574 -39.57 17.96 15.60
CA THR A 574 -40.12 18.01 14.24
C THR A 574 -39.62 16.90 13.34
N VAL A 575 -38.56 16.19 13.75
CA VAL A 575 -37.94 15.08 13.04
C VAL A 575 -38.37 13.78 13.69
N GLY A 576 -38.95 12.87 12.90
CA GLY A 576 -39.38 11.55 13.37
C GLY A 576 -38.23 10.57 13.59
N ASP A 577 -38.58 9.38 14.11
CA ASP A 577 -37.63 8.29 14.33
C ASP A 577 -36.98 7.80 13.02
N PHE A 578 -35.74 7.35 13.17
CA PHE A 578 -34.97 6.72 12.09
C PHE A 578 -34.80 5.23 12.35
N ARG A 579 -34.93 4.46 11.30
CA ARG A 579 -34.48 3.09 11.32
C ARG A 579 -33.59 2.81 10.10
N PHE A 580 -32.36 2.44 10.39
CA PHE A 580 -31.39 2.04 9.37
C PHE A 580 -31.48 0.54 9.12
N VAL A 581 -31.58 0.13 7.86
CA VAL A 581 -31.55 -1.29 7.50
C VAL A 581 -30.30 -1.57 6.69
N LEU A 582 -29.49 -2.47 7.24
CA LEU A 582 -28.24 -2.91 6.60
C LEU A 582 -28.46 -4.31 6.02
N ILE A 583 -28.34 -4.42 4.72
CA ILE A 583 -28.48 -5.68 4.01
C ILE A 583 -27.18 -6.47 4.11
N ASN A 584 -27.27 -7.66 4.68
CA ASN A 584 -26.20 -8.66 4.66
C ASN A 584 -26.54 -9.73 3.62
N GLU A 585 -25.79 -9.72 2.53
CA GLU A 585 -25.95 -10.70 1.47
C GLU A 585 -25.42 -12.05 1.93
N VAL A 586 -26.22 -13.10 1.77
CA VAL A 586 -25.88 -14.47 2.10
C VAL A 586 -25.95 -15.35 0.86
N LEU A 587 -25.12 -16.39 0.80
CA LEU A 587 -25.20 -17.40 -0.25
C LEU A 587 -26.35 -18.35 0.09
N GLY A 588 -27.34 -18.44 -0.80
CA GLY A 588 -28.37 -19.48 -0.72
C GLY A 588 -27.82 -20.85 -1.16
N ASN A 589 -28.44 -21.93 -0.72
CA ASN A 589 -28.05 -23.30 -1.11
C ASN A 589 -28.16 -23.54 -2.63
N ASN A 590 -29.14 -22.88 -3.29
CA ASN A 590 -29.33 -22.89 -4.75
C ASN A 590 -29.04 -21.52 -5.33
N ASN A 591 -27.76 -21.14 -5.37
CA ASN A 591 -27.33 -19.80 -5.80
C ASN A 591 -27.05 -19.69 -7.31
N GLY A 592 -27.10 -20.79 -8.07
CA GLY A 592 -26.82 -20.80 -9.52
C GLY A 592 -25.37 -20.50 -9.90
N LEU A 593 -24.48 -20.35 -8.91
CA LEU A 593 -23.06 -20.10 -9.12
C LEU A 593 -22.30 -21.40 -9.43
N SER A 594 -21.17 -21.28 -10.12
CA SER A 594 -20.25 -22.40 -10.25
C SER A 594 -19.67 -22.81 -8.90
N SER A 595 -19.20 -24.05 -8.75
CA SER A 595 -18.56 -24.52 -7.51
C SER A 595 -17.37 -23.63 -7.11
N PHE A 596 -16.58 -23.18 -8.08
CA PHE A 596 -15.46 -22.26 -7.86
C PHE A 596 -15.93 -20.89 -7.35
N ASP A 597 -16.95 -20.29 -7.99
CA ASP A 597 -17.49 -19.00 -7.57
C ASP A 597 -18.10 -19.08 -6.15
N THR A 598 -18.79 -20.18 -5.84
CA THR A 598 -19.33 -20.45 -4.50
C THR A 598 -18.22 -20.54 -3.45
N PHE A 599 -17.12 -21.24 -3.76
CA PHE A 599 -15.96 -21.33 -2.89
C PHE A 599 -15.32 -19.95 -2.64
N ILE A 600 -15.05 -19.17 -3.69
CA ILE A 600 -14.49 -17.81 -3.58
C ILE A 600 -15.41 -16.91 -2.76
N MET A 601 -16.73 -16.94 -3.01
CA MET A 601 -17.68 -16.13 -2.25
C MET A 601 -17.75 -16.55 -0.77
N SER A 602 -17.64 -17.84 -0.46
CA SER A 602 -17.61 -18.31 0.92
C SER A 602 -16.37 -17.79 1.66
N LEU A 603 -15.19 -17.83 1.02
CA LEU A 603 -13.96 -17.27 1.57
C LEU A 603 -14.06 -15.76 1.74
N ARG A 604 -14.61 -15.03 0.75
CA ARG A 604 -14.85 -13.60 0.85
C ARG A 604 -15.77 -13.23 2.01
N LEU A 605 -16.84 -13.99 2.24
CA LEU A 605 -17.75 -13.77 3.36
C LEU A 605 -17.06 -14.06 4.71
N LYS A 606 -16.16 -15.06 4.79
CA LYS A 606 -15.33 -15.30 5.97
C LYS A 606 -14.37 -14.12 6.21
N LEU A 607 -13.68 -13.64 5.18
CA LEU A 607 -12.82 -12.44 5.27
C LEU A 607 -13.63 -11.21 5.71
N LYS A 608 -14.85 -11.03 5.20
CA LYS A 608 -15.72 -9.91 5.58
C LYS A 608 -16.06 -9.92 7.09
N ARG A 609 -16.08 -11.06 7.77
CA ARG A 609 -16.31 -11.16 9.22
C ARG A 609 -15.14 -10.62 10.05
N ILE A 610 -13.92 -10.71 9.53
CA ILE A 610 -12.69 -10.23 10.19
C ILE A 610 -12.49 -8.72 9.94
N THR A 611 -13.19 -8.14 8.94
CA THR A 611 -13.11 -6.73 8.57
C THR A 611 -14.05 -5.87 9.39
N VAL A 612 -14.00 -4.56 9.16
CA VAL A 612 -14.87 -3.59 9.83
C VAL A 612 -16.32 -3.86 9.48
N THR A 613 -17.17 -3.94 10.51
CA THR A 613 -18.60 -4.10 10.30
C THR A 613 -19.20 -2.85 9.64
N PRO A 614 -20.22 -3.00 8.77
CA PRO A 614 -20.85 -1.86 8.11
C PRO A 614 -21.34 -0.79 9.10
N GLU A 615 -21.82 -1.19 10.29
CA GLU A 615 -22.28 -0.26 11.31
C GLU A 615 -21.17 0.68 11.76
N LYS A 616 -19.99 0.13 12.10
CA LYS A 616 -18.83 0.93 12.50
C LYS A 616 -18.28 1.76 11.34
N TRP A 617 -18.32 1.20 10.13
CA TRP A 617 -17.85 1.91 8.94
C TRP A 617 -18.67 3.16 8.66
N PHE A 618 -20.00 3.08 8.82
CA PHE A 618 -20.94 4.17 8.53
C PHE A 618 -21.33 4.99 9.77
N GLY A 619 -20.73 4.72 10.95
CA GLY A 619 -21.03 5.41 12.20
C GLY A 619 -22.49 5.24 12.63
N LEU A 620 -23.03 4.04 12.47
CA LEU A 620 -24.40 3.66 12.81
C LEU A 620 -24.47 2.77 14.07
N ASP A 621 -23.36 2.58 14.76
CA ASP A 621 -23.25 1.72 15.95
C ASP A 621 -24.11 2.17 17.14
N THR A 622 -24.43 3.46 17.21
CA THR A 622 -25.32 4.06 18.23
C THR A 622 -26.75 4.30 17.73
N SER A 623 -27.07 3.90 16.49
CA SER A 623 -28.36 4.14 15.85
C SER A 623 -29.26 2.91 15.90
N VAL A 624 -30.59 3.11 15.76
CA VAL A 624 -31.53 1.99 15.62
C VAL A 624 -31.28 1.33 14.26
N THR A 625 -30.49 0.26 14.26
CA THR A 625 -30.03 -0.44 13.06
C THR A 625 -30.53 -1.88 13.07
N THR A 626 -31.18 -2.29 11.97
CA THR A 626 -31.62 -3.67 11.74
C THR A 626 -30.71 -4.32 10.69
N LYS A 627 -30.19 -5.50 10.98
CA LYS A 627 -29.45 -6.32 9.99
C LYS A 627 -30.39 -7.32 9.36
N GLU A 628 -30.46 -7.30 8.05
CA GLU A 628 -31.27 -8.26 7.31
C GLU A 628 -30.43 -9.08 6.35
N SER A 629 -30.57 -10.40 6.43
CA SER A 629 -29.95 -11.31 5.48
C SER A 629 -30.86 -11.44 4.25
N VAL A 630 -30.31 -11.15 3.07
CA VAL A 630 -30.98 -11.31 1.78
C VAL A 630 -30.09 -12.20 0.91
N PRO A 631 -30.66 -13.16 0.16
CA PRO A 631 -29.89 -13.95 -0.79
C PRO A 631 -29.19 -13.04 -1.81
N LEU A 632 -27.92 -13.36 -2.12
CA LEU A 632 -27.15 -12.61 -3.13
C LEU A 632 -27.82 -12.66 -4.50
N ASN A 633 -28.39 -13.81 -4.84
CA ASN A 633 -29.11 -14.02 -6.07
C ASN A 633 -30.36 -14.87 -5.81
N VAL A 634 -31.49 -14.46 -6.34
CA VAL A 634 -32.74 -15.22 -6.29
C VAL A 634 -32.92 -15.89 -7.66
N VAL A 635 -32.22 -17.01 -7.84
CA VAL A 635 -32.47 -17.85 -9.02
C VAL A 635 -33.81 -18.55 -8.80
N GLN A 636 -34.79 -18.25 -9.63
CA GLN A 636 -35.99 -19.05 -9.77
C GLN A 636 -35.59 -20.39 -10.42
N THR A 637 -35.05 -21.30 -9.64
CA THR A 637 -34.95 -22.70 -10.08
C THR A 637 -36.35 -23.21 -10.31
N LYS A 638 -36.60 -23.78 -11.48
CA LYS A 638 -37.82 -24.56 -11.75
C LYS A 638 -37.84 -25.73 -10.76
N VAL A 639 -38.35 -25.50 -9.57
CA VAL A 639 -38.52 -26.53 -8.55
C VAL A 639 -39.59 -27.47 -9.08
N LYS A 640 -39.29 -28.78 -9.18
CA LYS A 640 -40.30 -29.79 -9.41
C LYS A 640 -41.39 -29.65 -8.34
N LYS A 641 -42.66 -29.50 -8.77
CA LYS A 641 -43.77 -29.39 -7.85
C LYS A 641 -43.79 -30.57 -6.91
N LEU A 642 -43.83 -30.28 -5.62
CA LEU A 642 -44.12 -31.31 -4.62
C LEU A 642 -45.50 -31.88 -4.91
N GLN A 643 -45.61 -33.22 -4.95
CA GLN A 643 -46.88 -33.91 -5.03
C GLN A 643 -47.39 -34.17 -3.62
N ARG A 644 -48.60 -33.77 -3.35
CA ARG A 644 -49.28 -34.09 -2.09
C ARG A 644 -49.68 -35.55 -2.16
N VAL A 645 -49.17 -36.39 -1.26
CA VAL A 645 -49.62 -37.74 -1.03
C VAL A 645 -50.72 -37.68 0.05
N TYR A 646 -51.90 -38.23 -0.25
CA TYR A 646 -53.05 -38.28 0.68
C TYR A 646 -53.01 -39.58 1.45
#